data_d1710241ce82e3b44d12cd33f519a55c
#
_entry.id   d1710241ce82e3b44d12cd33f519a55c
#
_cell.length_a   1.000
_cell.length_b   1.000
_cell.length_c   1.000
_cell.angle_alpha   90.00
_cell.angle_beta   90.00
_cell.angle_gamma   90.00
#
_symmetry.space_group_name_H-M   'P 1'
#
loop_
_entity.id
_entity.type
_entity.pdbx_description
1 polymer ?
#
loop_
_entity_poly.entity_id
_entity_poly.type
_entity_poly.pdbx_seq_one_letter_code
_entity_poly.pdbx_strand_id
1 'polypeptide(L)'
;MYRRRTYIYMVLALLVGVLSSCSIKTRIKRADKKYAIGEYYDAADLYKQCYGHLSPKKERALRAHVAFYQGECYRILNNPKATNAYKNAIRNRYQDSIVYLRYAQALQYQGKYHDADKNYLIYLEAHPTDYQAQAGHYACGQVDGWRKQPSRYKVSLAKEFNAKRSSNFAPAFVGDNADALMFTSNRQEGKSSGKKKLQRPSPVTGAQTFRLYSTRKNAAGQWEDVSLAEGLYGEQAEQTEQDNDSTGGQSAGSAEMGVCCFSADGRTMYFTYSKPINGQDLGAKIYTSSRASGEWGEPQEVKLFNDSSITVGHPSLCHTGDTLYFVSDAPGGFGGKDIYMAELDGSDWVNVQNMGPSINTPGDEMYPCIHPDGTLYFSSTGHPGYGGLDIFKAERDTTLHSDSIVWTIYNMGAPFNSNGDDFGITFEGNSQNGFFSSNRGQKKGVDQIYRFVLPEMEFLVSGLVTDNQGEPVSDAALRLVGDDGTNTRLQVHRNGTYKIKIKKDTRYVMLATARGYLNARESFNTLNLTDSKTYEQNFSLAPVSKPVTMDNIFYEFGKWNLTPASEQGLQSLVKLLKDNPNITIELSAHTDMKGDSAFNVNLSEKRAQSVCNYLIQNGIEPERLTPVGYGKQKPVVADKALHDKYPFIPQEQTLNETFILSLPADQQEICNQINRRTEFKVLRTTYKLY
;
A
#
# COMPACT_ATOMS: atom_id res chain seq x y z
N MET A 1 38.18 73.06 -5.64
CA MET A 1 37.31 72.55 -4.57
C MET A 1 36.58 71.25 -4.94
N TYR A 2 36.15 71.04 -6.15
CA TYR A 2 35.37 69.82 -6.58
C TYR A 2 36.16 68.50 -6.47
N ARG A 3 37.46 68.47 -6.84
CA ARG A 3 38.27 67.21 -6.77
C ARG A 3 38.54 66.71 -5.34
N ARG A 4 38.61 67.59 -4.33
CA ARG A 4 38.80 67.18 -2.93
C ARG A 4 37.54 66.54 -2.34
N ARG A 5 36.34 67.01 -2.71
CA ARG A 5 35.07 66.48 -2.23
C ARG A 5 34.81 65.07 -2.83
N THR A 6 35.14 64.86 -4.10
CA THR A 6 35.04 63.52 -4.75
C THR A 6 35.95 62.47 -4.11
N TYR A 7 37.19 62.89 -3.75
CA TYR A 7 38.11 62.00 -3.05
C TYR A 7 37.62 61.60 -1.64
N ILE A 8 37.03 62.54 -0.91
CA ILE A 8 36.47 62.31 0.43
C ILE A 8 35.26 61.36 0.33
N TYR A 9 34.38 61.52 -0.65
CA TYR A 9 33.27 60.60 -0.86
C TYR A 9 33.71 59.20 -1.32
N MET A 10 34.78 59.08 -2.12
CA MET A 10 35.37 57.80 -2.48
C MET A 10 36.02 57.09 -1.26
N VAL A 11 36.77 57.83 -0.43
CA VAL A 11 37.37 57.28 0.80
C VAL A 11 36.30 56.91 1.83
N LEU A 12 35.27 57.72 2.02
CA LEU A 12 34.11 57.35 2.87
C LEU A 12 33.37 56.13 2.33
N ALA A 13 33.12 56.05 1.03
CA ALA A 13 32.49 54.85 0.42
C ALA A 13 33.35 53.60 0.54
N LEU A 14 34.67 53.74 0.44
CA LEU A 14 35.64 52.63 0.70
C LEU A 14 35.66 52.23 2.18
N LEU A 15 35.68 53.20 3.12
CA LEU A 15 35.61 52.93 4.56
C LEU A 15 34.28 52.28 4.96
N VAL A 16 33.15 52.71 4.45
CA VAL A 16 31.83 52.11 4.66
C VAL A 16 31.80 50.70 4.06
N GLY A 17 32.38 50.49 2.89
CA GLY A 17 32.52 49.18 2.27
C GLY A 17 33.39 48.19 3.08
N VAL A 18 34.49 48.66 3.67
CA VAL A 18 35.40 47.86 4.52
C VAL A 18 34.75 47.51 5.87
N LEU A 19 34.06 48.48 6.49
CA LEU A 19 33.31 48.31 7.74
C LEU A 19 32.14 47.35 7.57
N SER A 20 31.40 47.43 6.46
CA SER A 20 30.30 46.50 6.16
C SER A 20 30.78 45.07 5.87
N SER A 21 31.94 44.88 5.18
CA SER A 21 32.55 43.58 4.92
C SER A 21 33.07 42.92 6.20
N CYS A 22 33.70 43.67 7.12
CA CYS A 22 34.06 43.17 8.45
C CYS A 22 32.85 42.72 9.27
N SER A 23 31.76 43.49 9.21
CA SER A 23 30.49 43.14 9.86
C SER A 23 29.88 41.85 9.30
N ILE A 24 29.92 41.62 7.97
CA ILE A 24 29.36 40.40 7.34
C ILE A 24 30.19 39.18 7.72
N LYS A 25 31.52 39.22 7.66
CA LYS A 25 32.38 38.10 8.07
C LYS A 25 32.20 37.72 9.53
N THR A 26 32.00 38.69 10.42
CA THR A 26 31.73 38.44 11.83
C THR A 26 30.34 37.76 11.99
N ARG A 27 29.35 38.16 11.20
CA ARG A 27 28.01 37.54 11.22
C ARG A 27 28.04 36.10 10.70
N ILE A 28 28.84 35.80 9.67
CA ILE A 28 29.05 34.43 9.18
C ILE A 28 29.68 33.57 10.27
N LYS A 29 30.78 34.02 10.94
CA LYS A 29 31.37 33.30 12.07
C LYS A 29 30.37 33.04 13.20
N ARG A 30 29.43 33.96 13.44
CA ARG A 30 28.34 33.72 14.41
C ARG A 30 27.37 32.65 13.93
N ALA A 31 27.04 32.63 12.62
CA ALA A 31 26.21 31.60 12.03
C ALA A 31 26.88 30.22 12.12
N ASP A 32 28.19 30.14 11.79
CA ASP A 32 29.01 28.92 11.91
C ASP A 32 29.02 28.40 13.36
N LYS A 33 29.18 29.30 14.35
CA LYS A 33 29.10 28.93 15.78
C LYS A 33 27.72 28.40 16.15
N LYS A 34 26.63 29.04 15.68
CA LYS A 34 25.28 28.56 15.92
C LYS A 34 25.02 27.17 15.30
N TYR A 35 25.51 26.97 14.07
CA TYR A 35 25.46 25.67 13.40
C TYR A 35 26.18 24.59 14.21
N ALA A 36 27.42 24.89 14.67
CA ALA A 36 28.24 23.94 15.42
C ALA A 36 27.64 23.49 16.76
N ILE A 37 26.83 24.35 17.39
CA ILE A 37 26.09 23.98 18.65
C ILE A 37 24.68 23.51 18.41
N GLY A 38 24.28 23.19 17.15
CA GLY A 38 22.98 22.62 16.82
C GLY A 38 21.82 23.63 16.72
N GLU A 39 22.04 24.94 16.88
CA GLU A 39 21.00 25.96 16.75
C GLU A 39 20.69 26.26 15.28
N TYR A 40 20.15 25.26 14.56
CA TYR A 40 20.01 25.26 13.10
C TYR A 40 19.03 26.29 12.58
N TYR A 41 17.96 26.60 13.31
CA TYR A 41 16.99 27.62 12.93
C TYR A 41 17.59 29.02 12.94
N ASP A 42 18.28 29.37 14.02
CA ASP A 42 18.98 30.65 14.15
C ASP A 42 20.13 30.78 13.15
N ALA A 43 20.89 29.69 12.94
CA ALA A 43 21.97 29.64 11.94
C ALA A 43 21.43 29.87 10.52
N ALA A 44 20.34 29.20 10.14
CA ALA A 44 19.71 29.34 8.82
C ALA A 44 19.32 30.81 8.52
N ASP A 45 18.77 31.50 9.51
CA ASP A 45 18.37 32.91 9.35
C ASP A 45 19.59 33.83 9.20
N LEU A 46 20.64 33.61 9.99
CA LEU A 46 21.89 34.36 9.87
C LEU A 46 22.58 34.14 8.52
N TYR A 47 22.67 32.87 8.03
CA TYR A 47 23.21 32.58 6.71
C TYR A 47 22.39 33.23 5.59
N LYS A 48 21.05 33.20 5.69
CA LYS A 48 20.15 33.83 4.74
C LYS A 48 20.40 35.35 4.65
N GLN A 49 20.54 36.02 5.80
CA GLN A 49 20.87 37.43 5.85
C GLN A 49 22.23 37.74 5.21
N CYS A 50 23.23 36.88 5.45
CA CYS A 50 24.57 37.10 4.89
C CYS A 50 24.64 36.89 3.38
N TYR A 51 23.96 35.88 2.85
CA TYR A 51 24.05 35.47 1.44
C TYR A 51 23.72 36.59 0.46
N GLY A 52 22.70 37.42 0.74
CA GLY A 52 22.27 38.55 -0.10
C GLY A 52 23.28 39.66 -0.19
N HIS A 53 24.13 39.84 0.82
CA HIS A 53 25.09 40.95 0.90
C HIS A 53 26.49 40.58 0.37
N LEU A 54 26.77 39.31 0.07
CA LEU A 54 28.06 38.88 -0.48
C LEU A 54 28.12 39.10 -1.99
N SER A 55 29.26 39.65 -2.46
CA SER A 55 29.50 39.88 -3.88
C SER A 55 29.64 38.57 -4.67
N PRO A 56 28.84 38.35 -5.77
CA PRO A 56 28.96 37.12 -6.57
C PRO A 56 30.34 36.92 -7.23
N LYS A 57 31.03 37.99 -7.54
CA LYS A 57 32.34 37.93 -8.24
C LYS A 57 33.51 37.92 -7.26
N LYS A 58 33.50 38.81 -6.23
CA LYS A 58 34.62 39.01 -5.34
C LYS A 58 34.66 38.00 -4.15
N GLU A 59 33.48 37.54 -3.71
CA GLU A 59 33.32 36.70 -2.50
C GLU A 59 32.68 35.36 -2.82
N ARG A 60 32.98 34.80 -3.99
CA ARG A 60 32.37 33.58 -4.51
C ARG A 60 32.49 32.38 -3.57
N ALA A 61 33.73 32.17 -3.02
CA ALA A 61 33.96 31.06 -2.10
C ALA A 61 33.16 31.20 -0.80
N LEU A 62 33.05 32.43 -0.28
CA LEU A 62 32.30 32.69 0.94
C LEU A 62 30.78 32.54 0.68
N ARG A 63 30.28 32.90 -0.53
CA ARG A 63 28.92 32.62 -0.96
C ARG A 63 28.64 31.12 -1.05
N ALA A 64 29.61 30.35 -1.53
CA ALA A 64 29.48 28.90 -1.63
C ALA A 64 29.34 28.27 -0.22
N HIS A 65 30.21 28.67 0.72
CA HIS A 65 30.17 28.26 2.12
C HIS A 65 28.81 28.58 2.78
N VAL A 66 28.41 29.84 2.72
CA VAL A 66 27.12 30.28 3.31
C VAL A 66 25.93 29.54 2.71
N ALA A 67 25.92 29.31 1.39
CA ALA A 67 24.84 28.60 0.72
C ALA A 67 24.80 27.12 1.12
N PHE A 68 25.96 26.47 1.26
CA PHE A 68 26.06 25.08 1.68
C PHE A 68 25.51 24.88 3.10
N TYR A 69 26.04 25.62 4.08
CA TYR A 69 25.61 25.51 5.48
C TYR A 69 24.17 25.97 5.71
N GLN A 70 23.67 26.94 4.91
CA GLN A 70 22.24 27.24 4.87
C GLN A 70 21.43 26.04 4.38
N GLY A 71 21.95 25.32 3.38
CA GLY A 71 21.35 24.07 2.88
C GLY A 71 21.30 22.99 3.94
N GLU A 72 22.40 22.80 4.68
CA GLU A 72 22.47 21.85 5.79
C GLU A 72 21.45 22.18 6.89
N CYS A 73 21.38 23.45 7.31
CA CYS A 73 20.34 23.87 8.26
C CYS A 73 18.93 23.56 7.75
N TYR A 74 18.62 23.88 6.49
CA TYR A 74 17.30 23.61 5.92
C TYR A 74 17.02 22.12 5.77
N ARG A 75 18.02 21.28 5.47
CA ARG A 75 17.90 19.83 5.42
C ARG A 75 17.51 19.26 6.77
N ILE A 76 18.24 19.64 7.83
CA ILE A 76 17.98 19.20 9.20
C ILE A 76 16.59 19.67 9.70
N LEU A 77 16.14 20.84 9.25
CA LEU A 77 14.81 21.39 9.57
C LEU A 77 13.69 20.89 8.64
N ASN A 78 13.94 19.89 7.81
CA ASN A 78 12.98 19.37 6.80
C ASN A 78 12.37 20.47 5.92
N ASN A 79 13.15 21.51 5.64
CA ASN A 79 12.69 22.67 4.88
C ASN A 79 13.01 22.52 3.39
N PRO A 80 12.01 22.55 2.49
CA PRO A 80 12.21 22.36 1.05
C PRO A 80 13.14 23.40 0.40
N LYS A 81 13.47 24.50 1.10
CA LYS A 81 14.45 25.50 0.66
C LYS A 81 15.89 24.95 0.59
N ALA A 82 16.19 23.80 1.22
CA ALA A 82 17.49 23.13 1.13
C ALA A 82 17.92 22.95 -0.33
N THR A 83 17.03 22.51 -1.22
CA THR A 83 17.30 22.33 -2.65
C THR A 83 17.86 23.59 -3.31
N ASN A 84 17.24 24.76 -3.04
CA ASN A 84 17.73 26.02 -3.61
C ASN A 84 19.06 26.47 -3.01
N ALA A 85 19.27 26.20 -1.74
CA ALA A 85 20.53 26.54 -1.05
C ALA A 85 21.70 25.72 -1.62
N TYR A 86 21.54 24.38 -1.78
CA TYR A 86 22.56 23.54 -2.40
C TYR A 86 22.82 23.89 -3.87
N LYS A 87 21.76 24.17 -4.64
CA LYS A 87 21.90 24.66 -6.02
C LYS A 87 22.74 25.94 -6.09
N ASN A 88 22.56 26.84 -5.11
CA ASN A 88 23.38 28.06 -5.00
C ASN A 88 24.81 27.74 -4.58
N ALA A 89 25.06 26.76 -3.71
CA ALA A 89 26.39 26.32 -3.34
C ALA A 89 27.16 25.76 -4.57
N ILE A 90 26.53 24.87 -5.34
CA ILE A 90 27.06 24.33 -6.61
C ILE A 90 27.38 25.45 -7.61
N ARG A 91 26.42 26.36 -7.81
CA ARG A 91 26.59 27.52 -8.71
C ARG A 91 27.78 28.42 -8.30
N ASN A 92 28.04 28.53 -7.02
CA ASN A 92 29.18 29.28 -6.49
C ASN A 92 30.44 28.43 -6.38
N ARG A 93 30.46 27.17 -6.89
CA ARG A 93 31.59 26.24 -6.92
C ARG A 93 32.06 25.89 -5.50
N TYR A 94 31.16 25.36 -4.69
CA TYR A 94 31.52 24.73 -3.41
C TYR A 94 32.51 23.60 -3.69
N GLN A 95 33.59 23.51 -2.90
CA GLN A 95 34.73 22.65 -3.27
C GLN A 95 34.52 21.18 -2.95
N ASP A 96 33.70 20.87 -1.92
CA ASP A 96 33.47 19.51 -1.48
C ASP A 96 32.35 18.88 -2.31
N SER A 97 32.61 17.68 -2.84
CA SER A 97 31.65 16.89 -3.64
C SER A 97 30.41 16.48 -2.84
N ILE A 98 30.48 16.48 -1.50
CA ILE A 98 29.31 16.19 -0.62
C ILE A 98 28.08 17.03 -0.97
N VAL A 99 28.26 18.22 -1.56
CA VAL A 99 27.16 19.08 -1.99
C VAL A 99 26.26 18.41 -3.02
N TYR A 100 26.80 17.53 -3.87
CA TYR A 100 26.01 16.80 -4.85
C TYR A 100 25.15 15.70 -4.19
N LEU A 101 25.72 14.99 -3.21
CA LEU A 101 24.97 14.03 -2.39
C LEU A 101 23.80 14.72 -1.68
N ARG A 102 24.08 15.81 -0.96
CA ARG A 102 23.08 16.58 -0.22
C ARG A 102 22.01 17.19 -1.14
N TYR A 103 22.42 17.64 -2.32
CA TYR A 103 21.51 18.17 -3.33
C TYR A 103 20.62 17.06 -3.91
N ALA A 104 21.17 15.88 -4.19
CA ALA A 104 20.41 14.72 -4.65
C ALA A 104 19.37 14.29 -3.62
N GLN A 105 19.74 14.15 -2.34
CA GLN A 105 18.82 13.84 -1.24
C GLN A 105 17.69 14.88 -1.15
N ALA A 106 18.00 16.18 -1.25
CA ALA A 106 16.99 17.24 -1.21
C ALA A 106 16.07 17.24 -2.44
N LEU A 107 16.54 16.79 -3.60
CA LEU A 107 15.73 16.62 -4.81
C LEU A 107 14.81 15.39 -4.67
N GLN A 108 15.32 14.29 -4.15
CA GLN A 108 14.55 13.05 -3.86
C GLN A 108 13.41 13.35 -2.88
N TYR A 109 13.70 14.08 -1.81
CA TYR A 109 12.70 14.57 -0.84
C TYR A 109 11.59 15.41 -1.50
N GLN A 110 11.86 16.07 -2.62
CA GLN A 110 10.88 16.79 -3.42
C GLN A 110 10.20 15.94 -4.52
N GLY A 111 10.51 14.65 -4.59
CA GLY A 111 10.01 13.75 -5.63
C GLY A 111 10.60 13.99 -7.01
N LYS A 112 11.72 14.69 -7.12
CA LYS A 112 12.43 14.99 -8.38
C LYS A 112 13.49 13.92 -8.67
N TYR A 113 13.06 12.68 -8.80
CA TYR A 113 13.92 11.50 -8.84
C TYR A 113 14.93 11.52 -9.99
N HIS A 114 14.52 11.95 -11.19
CA HIS A 114 15.43 12.04 -12.33
C HIS A 114 16.59 13.04 -12.12
N ASP A 115 16.29 14.18 -11.50
CA ASP A 115 17.33 15.17 -11.19
C ASP A 115 18.17 14.72 -9.99
N ALA A 116 17.58 14.04 -9.01
CA ALA A 116 18.29 13.44 -7.88
C ALA A 116 19.30 12.40 -8.37
N ASP A 117 18.86 11.49 -9.23
CA ASP A 117 19.66 10.43 -9.81
C ASP A 117 20.95 10.95 -10.49
N LYS A 118 20.80 11.99 -11.33
CA LYS A 118 21.97 12.65 -11.96
C LYS A 118 23.00 13.15 -10.95
N ASN A 119 22.54 13.69 -9.82
CA ASN A 119 23.44 14.25 -8.81
C ASN A 119 24.05 13.15 -7.93
N TYR A 120 23.35 12.04 -7.68
CA TYR A 120 23.93 10.83 -7.09
C TYR A 120 25.05 10.28 -7.96
N LEU A 121 24.86 10.17 -9.27
CA LEU A 121 25.89 9.70 -10.21
C LEU A 121 27.11 10.61 -10.22
N ILE A 122 26.94 11.95 -10.23
CA ILE A 122 28.08 12.89 -10.14
C ILE A 122 28.88 12.68 -8.85
N TYR A 123 28.20 12.43 -7.72
CA TYR A 123 28.88 12.16 -6.46
C TYR A 123 29.59 10.81 -6.48
N LEU A 124 28.97 9.77 -7.02
CA LEU A 124 29.52 8.41 -7.13
C LEU A 124 30.74 8.32 -8.03
N GLU A 125 30.94 9.23 -9.00
CA GLU A 125 32.20 9.32 -9.78
C GLU A 125 33.44 9.50 -8.88
N ALA A 126 33.29 10.25 -7.78
CA ALA A 126 34.36 10.47 -6.81
C ALA A 126 34.33 9.51 -5.61
N HIS A 127 33.15 8.98 -5.28
CA HIS A 127 32.89 8.14 -4.10
C HIS A 127 32.07 6.87 -4.47
N PRO A 128 32.64 5.96 -5.28
CA PRO A 128 31.89 4.83 -5.87
C PRO A 128 31.35 3.83 -4.86
N THR A 129 31.88 3.79 -3.64
CA THR A 129 31.50 2.87 -2.56
C THR A 129 30.61 3.50 -1.50
N ASP A 130 30.21 4.76 -1.68
CA ASP A 130 29.32 5.42 -0.71
C ASP A 130 27.94 4.78 -0.72
N TYR A 131 27.58 4.15 0.39
CA TYR A 131 26.32 3.42 0.53
C TYR A 131 25.10 4.31 0.36
N GLN A 132 25.07 5.51 0.95
CA GLN A 132 23.92 6.41 0.87
C GLN A 132 23.67 6.87 -0.57
N ALA A 133 24.72 7.16 -1.31
CA ALA A 133 24.62 7.55 -2.71
C ALA A 133 24.16 6.38 -3.61
N GLN A 134 24.68 5.16 -3.36
CA GLN A 134 24.26 3.96 -4.08
C GLN A 134 22.78 3.64 -3.80
N ALA A 135 22.35 3.68 -2.54
CA ALA A 135 20.98 3.45 -2.13
C ALA A 135 20.00 4.48 -2.75
N GLY A 136 20.40 5.76 -2.76
CA GLY A 136 19.61 6.83 -3.38
C GLY A 136 19.50 6.70 -4.90
N HIS A 137 20.60 6.39 -5.59
CA HIS A 137 20.64 6.11 -7.02
C HIS A 137 19.72 4.92 -7.37
N TYR A 138 19.88 3.79 -6.68
CA TYR A 138 19.01 2.61 -6.85
C TYR A 138 17.54 2.96 -6.64
N ALA A 139 17.20 3.64 -5.54
CA ALA A 139 15.84 4.02 -5.22
C ALA A 139 15.22 4.90 -6.30
N CYS A 140 15.94 5.91 -6.82
CA CYS A 140 15.46 6.77 -7.90
C CYS A 140 15.04 5.98 -9.15
N GLY A 141 15.73 4.89 -9.47
CA GLY A 141 15.38 3.98 -10.56
C GLY A 141 14.16 3.10 -10.29
N GLN A 142 13.85 2.82 -9.03
CA GLN A 142 12.80 1.88 -8.64
C GLN A 142 11.43 2.53 -8.37
N VAL A 143 11.39 3.80 -7.98
CA VAL A 143 10.18 4.47 -7.47
C VAL A 143 8.98 4.37 -8.41
N ASP A 144 9.17 4.49 -9.71
CA ASP A 144 8.07 4.38 -10.69
C ASP A 144 7.49 2.96 -10.75
N GLY A 145 8.33 1.94 -10.55
CA GLY A 145 7.92 0.55 -10.41
C GLY A 145 7.13 0.32 -9.12
N TRP A 146 7.65 0.80 -7.99
CA TRP A 146 7.00 0.67 -6.69
C TRP A 146 5.63 1.35 -6.63
N ARG A 147 5.47 2.52 -7.27
CA ARG A 147 4.19 3.24 -7.35
C ARG A 147 3.12 2.51 -8.15
N LYS A 148 3.53 1.68 -9.13
CA LYS A 148 2.61 0.86 -9.94
C LYS A 148 2.12 -0.39 -9.20
N GLN A 149 2.79 -0.76 -8.11
CA GLN A 149 2.45 -1.90 -7.27
C GLN A 149 2.21 -1.47 -5.81
N PRO A 150 1.19 -0.64 -5.55
CA PRO A 150 0.89 -0.19 -4.20
C PRO A 150 0.43 -1.38 -3.35
N SER A 151 0.71 -1.31 -2.06
CA SER A 151 0.15 -2.26 -1.10
C SER A 151 -1.37 -2.09 -0.98
N ARG A 152 -2.05 -3.10 -0.45
CA ARG A 152 -3.52 -3.09 -0.28
C ARG A 152 -4.02 -2.13 0.80
N TYR A 153 -3.15 -1.59 1.61
CA TYR A 153 -3.52 -0.66 2.66
C TYR A 153 -4.19 0.61 2.12
N LYS A 154 -5.16 1.12 2.87
CA LYS A 154 -5.78 2.43 2.63
C LYS A 154 -5.27 3.41 3.67
N VAL A 155 -4.73 4.53 3.21
CA VAL A 155 -4.17 5.59 4.05
C VAL A 155 -5.04 6.84 3.93
N SER A 156 -5.36 7.45 5.07
CA SER A 156 -6.15 8.68 5.15
C SER A 156 -5.70 9.57 6.31
N LEU A 157 -5.86 10.89 6.17
CA LEU A 157 -5.55 11.83 7.24
C LEU A 157 -6.48 11.63 8.45
N ALA A 158 -5.92 11.40 9.63
CA ALA A 158 -6.65 11.32 10.89
C ALA A 158 -6.97 12.74 11.40
N LYS A 159 -8.05 13.35 10.87
CA LYS A 159 -8.39 14.76 11.11
C LYS A 159 -8.63 15.08 12.57
N GLU A 160 -9.11 14.11 13.34
CA GLU A 160 -9.43 14.18 14.76
C GLU A 160 -8.20 14.47 15.63
N PHE A 161 -7.01 14.05 15.20
CA PHE A 161 -5.77 14.25 15.97
C PHE A 161 -4.96 15.45 15.53
N ASN A 162 -5.20 15.96 14.32
CA ASN A 162 -4.35 16.96 13.71
C ASN A 162 -4.83 18.39 13.96
N ALA A 163 -4.03 19.17 14.68
CA ALA A 163 -4.26 20.60 14.87
C ALA A 163 -3.69 21.40 13.68
N LYS A 164 -4.36 22.48 13.32
CA LYS A 164 -3.90 23.37 12.22
C LYS A 164 -2.57 24.05 12.59
N ARG A 165 -1.60 24.00 11.68
CA ARG A 165 -0.28 24.65 11.79
C ARG A 165 0.62 24.11 12.91
N SER A 166 0.31 22.96 13.48
CA SER A 166 1.11 22.29 14.49
C SER A 166 1.54 20.93 13.97
N SER A 167 2.75 20.50 14.30
CA SER A 167 3.18 19.12 14.09
C SER A 167 2.51 18.23 15.12
N ASN A 168 2.04 17.07 14.65
CA ASN A 168 1.41 16.01 15.42
C ASN A 168 1.97 14.69 14.93
N PHE A 169 2.70 13.98 15.76
CA PHE A 169 3.45 12.82 15.31
C PHE A 169 3.69 11.77 16.40
N ALA A 170 4.23 10.63 16.01
CA ALA A 170 4.55 9.48 16.83
C ALA A 170 3.38 9.05 17.73
N PRO A 171 2.22 8.67 17.14
CA PRO A 171 1.11 8.12 17.90
C PRO A 171 1.49 6.79 18.53
N ALA A 172 1.02 6.55 19.76
CA ALA A 172 1.17 5.29 20.48
C ALA A 172 -0.13 4.93 21.19
N PHE A 173 -0.60 3.71 21.03
CA PHE A 173 -1.74 3.20 21.79
C PHE A 173 -1.35 2.96 23.25
N VAL A 174 -2.26 3.25 24.17
CA VAL A 174 -2.08 3.06 25.62
C VAL A 174 -2.56 1.66 26.00
N GLY A 175 -1.64 0.69 25.95
CA GLY A 175 -1.95 -0.71 26.21
C GLY A 175 -2.69 -1.39 25.04
N ASP A 176 -2.98 -2.68 25.21
CA ASP A 176 -3.53 -3.54 24.16
C ASP A 176 -5.00 -3.28 23.83
N ASN A 177 -5.75 -2.65 24.72
CA ASN A 177 -7.17 -2.35 24.51
C ASN A 177 -7.40 -1.36 23.37
N ALA A 178 -6.38 -0.61 22.98
CA ALA A 178 -6.41 0.38 21.90
C ALA A 178 -7.59 1.38 21.99
N ASP A 179 -8.04 1.66 23.22
CA ASP A 179 -9.12 2.61 23.51
C ASP A 179 -8.61 4.03 23.81
N ALA A 180 -7.30 4.17 24.00
CA ALA A 180 -6.63 5.44 24.22
C ALA A 180 -5.38 5.57 23.35
N LEU A 181 -5.09 6.79 22.92
CA LEU A 181 -3.94 7.14 22.08
C LEU A 181 -3.21 8.32 22.70
N MET A 182 -1.87 8.25 22.70
CA MET A 182 -1.00 9.37 23.07
C MET A 182 -0.09 9.70 21.88
N PHE A 183 0.25 10.98 21.71
CA PHE A 183 1.12 11.42 20.62
C PHE A 183 1.81 12.74 20.95
N THR A 184 2.87 13.04 20.22
CA THR A 184 3.66 14.26 20.38
C THR A 184 3.05 15.40 19.56
N SER A 185 2.92 16.59 20.16
CA SER A 185 2.46 17.79 19.47
C SER A 185 3.04 19.08 20.05
N ASN A 186 3.19 20.09 19.19
CA ASN A 186 3.50 21.46 19.58
C ASN A 186 2.29 22.38 19.42
N ARG A 187 1.06 21.82 19.55
CA ARG A 187 -0.18 22.60 19.53
C ARG A 187 -0.25 23.55 20.72
N GLN A 188 -0.84 24.72 20.50
CA GLN A 188 -1.12 25.64 21.58
C GLN A 188 -2.49 25.33 22.17
N GLU A 189 -2.56 25.23 23.48
CA GLU A 189 -3.84 25.13 24.18
C GLU A 189 -4.67 26.39 24.02
N GLY A 190 -5.99 26.23 24.02
CA GLY A 190 -6.98 27.23 23.67
C GLY A 190 -6.83 28.55 24.42
N LYS A 191 -7.44 29.58 23.87
CA LYS A 191 -7.49 30.96 24.34
C LYS A 191 -7.79 31.07 25.84
N SER A 192 -6.78 31.00 26.70
CA SER A 192 -6.93 31.61 28.02
C SER A 192 -6.95 33.13 27.81
N SER A 193 -7.92 33.80 28.38
CA SER A 193 -8.17 35.25 28.31
C SER A 193 -7.11 36.08 29.05
N GLY A 194 -5.88 36.00 28.61
CA GLY A 194 -4.77 36.81 29.07
C GLY A 194 -3.72 36.88 27.98
N LYS A 195 -3.04 38.00 27.82
CA LYS A 195 -1.91 38.22 26.92
C LYS A 195 -0.79 37.22 27.30
N LYS A 196 -0.87 35.92 26.89
CA LYS A 196 0.28 35.01 26.99
C LYS A 196 1.37 35.59 26.08
N LYS A 197 2.51 36.00 26.65
CA LYS A 197 3.72 36.28 25.89
C LYS A 197 3.98 35.05 25.00
N LEU A 198 4.06 35.25 23.67
CA LEU A 198 4.50 34.18 22.77
C LEU A 198 5.90 33.74 23.26
N GLN A 199 6.05 32.50 23.68
CA GLN A 199 7.36 31.92 23.95
C GLN A 199 8.23 32.04 22.69
N ARG A 200 9.50 32.35 22.85
CA ARG A 200 10.45 32.39 21.75
C ARG A 200 10.55 30.99 21.13
N PRO A 201 10.43 30.84 19.81
CA PRO A 201 10.61 29.55 19.17
C PRO A 201 11.97 28.95 19.49
N SER A 202 12.06 27.63 19.53
CA SER A 202 13.32 26.91 19.73
C SER A 202 14.40 27.37 18.73
N PRO A 203 15.60 27.72 19.18
CA PRO A 203 16.71 28.10 18.29
C PRO A 203 17.19 26.92 17.42
N VAL A 204 16.86 25.70 17.85
CA VAL A 204 17.17 24.44 17.13
C VAL A 204 16.19 24.20 16.01
N THR A 205 14.90 24.16 16.31
CA THR A 205 13.85 23.75 15.36
C THR A 205 13.01 24.91 14.79
N GLY A 206 12.98 26.05 15.48
CA GLY A 206 12.05 27.15 15.16
C GLY A 206 10.61 26.86 15.53
N ALA A 207 10.34 25.72 16.16
CA ALA A 207 9.02 25.31 16.60
C ALA A 207 8.75 25.73 18.06
N GLN A 208 7.50 25.64 18.49
CA GLN A 208 7.13 25.68 19.90
C GLN A 208 7.48 24.36 20.56
N THR A 209 7.59 24.35 21.90
CA THR A 209 7.89 23.16 22.70
C THR A 209 6.95 22.00 22.40
N PHE A 210 7.51 20.82 22.22
CA PHE A 210 6.76 19.59 22.04
C PHE A 210 6.34 19.00 23.39
N ARG A 211 5.08 18.52 23.44
CA ARG A 211 4.47 17.88 24.62
C ARG A 211 3.66 16.67 24.20
N LEU A 212 3.37 15.79 25.14
CA LEU A 212 2.49 14.63 24.96
C LEU A 212 1.03 15.04 25.13
N TYR A 213 0.21 14.63 24.18
CA TYR A 213 -1.24 14.81 24.18
C TYR A 213 -1.93 13.46 24.11
N SER A 214 -3.10 13.35 24.72
CA SER A 214 -3.87 12.12 24.79
C SER A 214 -5.30 12.31 24.33
N THR A 215 -5.91 11.22 23.88
CA THR A 215 -7.34 11.11 23.58
C THR A 215 -7.81 9.69 23.85
N ARG A 216 -9.13 9.50 24.04
CA ARG A 216 -9.75 8.20 24.27
C ARG A 216 -10.94 8.00 23.36
N LYS A 217 -11.31 6.74 23.13
CA LYS A 217 -12.57 6.38 22.50
C LYS A 217 -13.70 6.44 23.53
N ASN A 218 -14.80 7.09 23.15
CA ASN A 218 -16.04 7.05 23.94
C ASN A 218 -16.74 5.68 23.80
N ALA A 219 -17.86 5.49 24.51
CA ALA A 219 -18.64 4.24 24.44
C ALA A 219 -19.17 3.88 23.04
N ALA A 220 -19.24 4.85 22.11
CA ALA A 220 -19.61 4.64 20.71
C ALA A 220 -18.39 4.33 19.81
N GLY A 221 -17.19 4.19 20.37
CA GLY A 221 -15.94 3.94 19.65
C GLY A 221 -15.39 5.15 18.88
N GLN A 222 -15.90 6.35 19.16
CA GLN A 222 -15.43 7.60 18.54
C GLN A 222 -14.38 8.26 19.43
N TRP A 223 -13.34 8.82 18.80
CA TRP A 223 -12.30 9.55 19.50
C TRP A 223 -12.85 10.85 20.11
N GLU A 224 -12.52 11.08 21.36
CA GLU A 224 -12.84 12.31 22.10
C GLU A 224 -11.85 13.43 21.76
N ASP A 225 -12.12 14.65 22.27
CA ASP A 225 -11.23 15.80 22.09
C ASP A 225 -9.84 15.53 22.67
N VAL A 226 -8.83 15.97 21.95
CA VAL A 226 -7.43 15.84 22.37
C VAL A 226 -7.10 16.81 23.49
N SER A 227 -6.55 16.31 24.59
CA SER A 227 -6.08 17.08 25.74
C SER A 227 -4.60 16.88 26.02
N LEU A 228 -3.98 17.80 26.75
CA LEU A 228 -2.63 17.61 27.28
C LEU A 228 -2.61 16.39 28.19
N ALA A 229 -1.57 15.58 28.13
CA ALA A 229 -1.39 14.45 29.04
C ALA A 229 -1.04 14.99 30.44
N GLU A 230 -2.05 15.10 31.31
CA GLU A 230 -1.92 15.63 32.67
C GLU A 230 -1.11 14.69 33.55
N GLY A 231 -0.50 15.24 34.63
CA GLY A 231 0.28 14.51 35.62
C GLY A 231 1.75 14.24 35.27
N LEU A 232 2.13 14.39 33.99
CA LEU A 232 3.53 14.23 33.55
C LEU A 232 4.38 15.48 33.77
N TYR A 233 3.74 16.62 33.91
CA TYR A 233 4.34 17.92 34.09
C TYR A 233 4.16 18.35 35.56
N GLY A 234 5.11 18.00 36.43
CA GLY A 234 5.06 18.38 37.85
C GLY A 234 4.98 19.91 38.03
N GLU A 235 4.47 20.36 39.19
CA GLU A 235 4.32 21.80 39.52
C GLU A 235 5.59 22.65 39.33
N GLN A 236 6.77 22.02 39.36
CA GLN A 236 8.06 22.67 39.10
C GLN A 236 8.27 23.06 37.63
N ALA A 237 7.58 22.43 36.67
CA ALA A 237 7.68 22.81 35.26
C ALA A 237 6.97 24.14 34.98
N GLU A 238 5.91 24.48 35.75
CA GLU A 238 5.22 25.77 35.65
C GLU A 238 5.99 26.90 36.34
N GLN A 239 6.73 26.62 37.42
CA GLN A 239 7.53 27.61 38.15
C GLN A 239 8.80 28.02 37.41
N THR A 240 9.49 27.13 36.71
CA THR A 240 10.65 27.47 35.89
C THR A 240 10.30 28.36 34.68
N GLU A 241 9.05 28.40 34.25
CA GLU A 241 8.58 29.37 33.24
C GLU A 241 8.42 30.79 33.79
N GLN A 242 8.19 30.96 35.11
CA GLN A 242 7.99 32.28 35.75
C GLN A 242 9.31 32.94 36.21
N ASP A 243 10.33 32.17 36.60
CA ASP A 243 11.58 32.71 37.15
C ASP A 243 12.60 33.19 36.07
N ASN A 244 12.41 32.90 34.79
CA ASN A 244 13.34 33.29 33.71
C ASN A 244 13.18 34.73 33.22
N ASP A 245 12.30 35.56 33.79
CA ASP A 245 12.04 36.94 33.30
C ASP A 245 12.81 38.04 34.07
N SER A 246 13.57 37.72 35.13
CA SER A 246 14.19 38.75 35.99
C SER A 246 15.73 38.89 35.90
N THR A 247 16.41 37.98 35.28
CA THR A 247 17.86 38.10 35.02
C THR A 247 18.18 37.84 33.57
N GLY A 248 18.74 38.82 32.86
CA GLY A 248 19.14 38.74 31.44
C GLY A 248 20.18 37.64 31.11
N GLY A 249 20.04 36.48 31.74
CA GLY A 249 20.77 35.23 31.49
C GLY A 249 20.13 34.42 30.37
N GLN A 250 20.92 33.69 29.63
CA GLN A 250 20.55 32.79 28.53
C GLN A 250 19.33 31.97 28.93
N SER A 251 18.23 32.10 28.18
CA SER A 251 17.01 31.31 28.34
C SER A 251 17.38 29.81 28.32
N ALA A 252 17.30 29.17 29.47
CA ALA A 252 17.33 27.70 29.54
C ALA A 252 16.19 27.19 28.64
N GLY A 253 16.46 26.35 27.66
CA GLY A 253 15.46 25.73 26.78
C GLY A 253 14.40 25.05 27.64
N SER A 254 13.11 25.15 27.25
CA SER A 254 12.04 24.43 27.92
C SER A 254 12.22 22.92 27.72
N ALA A 255 11.87 22.13 28.74
CA ALA A 255 11.88 20.68 28.64
C ALA A 255 10.92 20.19 27.53
N GLU A 256 11.37 19.25 26.72
CA GLU A 256 10.57 18.65 25.65
C GLU A 256 10.30 17.17 25.96
N MET A 257 9.07 16.74 25.75
CA MET A 257 8.64 15.34 25.86
C MET A 257 8.03 14.88 24.55
N GLY A 258 8.36 13.67 24.14
CA GLY A 258 7.78 13.12 22.93
C GLY A 258 8.10 11.64 22.76
N VAL A 259 7.56 11.05 21.73
CA VAL A 259 7.73 9.64 21.33
C VAL A 259 7.68 8.69 22.51
N CYS A 260 6.52 8.12 22.78
CA CYS A 260 6.27 7.22 23.90
C CYS A 260 5.83 5.83 23.44
N CYS A 261 5.98 4.85 24.33
CA CYS A 261 5.38 3.52 24.21
C CYS A 261 4.87 3.07 25.59
N PHE A 262 4.08 2.00 25.62
CA PHE A 262 3.41 1.53 26.83
C PHE A 262 3.61 0.03 27.03
N SER A 263 3.53 -0.41 28.30
CA SER A 263 3.32 -1.82 28.62
C SER A 263 1.95 -2.29 28.10
N ALA A 264 1.78 -3.59 27.90
CA ALA A 264 0.56 -4.21 27.39
C ALA A 264 -0.69 -3.84 28.24
N ASP A 265 -0.54 -3.70 29.55
CA ASP A 265 -1.59 -3.27 30.47
C ASP A 265 -1.82 -1.74 30.50
N GLY A 266 -1.00 -0.96 29.79
CA GLY A 266 -1.06 0.49 29.72
C GLY A 266 -0.71 1.21 31.03
N ARG A 267 -0.11 0.52 32.01
CA ARG A 267 0.22 1.11 33.32
C ARG A 267 1.61 1.71 33.38
N THR A 268 2.54 1.24 32.57
CA THR A 268 3.91 1.78 32.47
C THR A 268 4.11 2.42 31.12
N MET A 269 4.67 3.60 31.11
CA MET A 269 5.02 4.37 29.93
C MET A 269 6.52 4.58 29.87
N TYR A 270 7.10 4.42 28.71
CA TYR A 270 8.45 4.86 28.36
C TYR A 270 8.36 5.99 27.37
N PHE A 271 9.15 7.05 27.54
CA PHE A 271 9.10 8.21 26.64
C PHE A 271 10.43 8.92 26.51
N THR A 272 10.63 9.61 25.42
CA THR A 272 11.80 10.46 25.18
C THR A 272 11.62 11.78 25.91
N TYR A 273 12.62 12.19 26.68
CA TYR A 273 12.64 13.43 27.43
C TYR A 273 13.97 14.15 27.25
N SER A 274 13.92 15.43 26.96
CA SER A 274 15.08 16.32 26.86
C SER A 274 14.87 17.51 27.78
N LYS A 275 15.75 17.66 28.77
CA LYS A 275 15.75 18.79 29.70
C LYS A 275 17.16 19.38 29.76
N PRO A 276 17.34 20.67 29.42
CA PRO A 276 18.62 21.34 29.66
C PRO A 276 18.93 21.38 31.17
N ILE A 277 20.10 20.92 31.54
CA ILE A 277 20.60 20.99 32.92
C ILE A 277 21.66 22.07 32.96
N ASN A 278 21.48 23.09 33.84
CA ASN A 278 22.38 24.24 33.98
C ASN A 278 22.68 24.96 32.64
N GLY A 279 21.69 25.00 31.72
CA GLY A 279 21.86 25.62 30.41
C GLY A 279 22.66 24.80 29.38
N GLN A 280 23.06 23.57 29.74
CA GLN A 280 23.67 22.61 28.82
C GLN A 280 22.60 21.60 28.35
N ASP A 281 22.47 21.45 27.06
CA ASP A 281 21.66 20.38 26.47
C ASP A 281 22.49 19.10 26.52
N LEU A 282 22.10 18.16 27.39
CA LEU A 282 22.73 16.84 27.53
C LEU A 282 22.12 15.81 26.54
N GLY A 283 21.33 16.28 25.60
CA GLY A 283 20.63 15.43 24.65
C GLY A 283 19.37 14.77 25.22
N ALA A 284 18.72 13.95 24.40
CA ALA A 284 17.54 13.21 24.79
C ALA A 284 17.88 11.97 25.60
N LYS A 285 17.03 11.64 26.58
CA LYS A 285 17.06 10.41 27.39
C LYS A 285 15.71 9.72 27.37
N ILE A 286 15.68 8.45 27.69
CA ILE A 286 14.45 7.71 27.92
C ILE A 286 14.11 7.77 29.40
N TYR A 287 12.87 8.12 29.69
CA TYR A 287 12.29 8.10 31.02
C TYR A 287 11.14 7.11 31.09
N THR A 288 10.87 6.59 32.26
CA THR A 288 9.72 5.77 32.55
C THR A 288 8.85 6.43 33.61
N SER A 289 7.54 6.24 33.50
CA SER A 289 6.55 6.61 34.52
C SER A 289 5.49 5.53 34.61
N SER A 290 5.02 5.26 35.82
CA SER A 290 3.98 4.26 36.07
C SER A 290 2.78 4.90 36.76
N ARG A 291 1.58 4.37 36.51
CA ARG A 291 0.34 4.82 37.14
C ARG A 291 -0.32 3.68 37.93
N ALA A 292 -0.58 3.90 39.21
CA ALA A 292 -1.29 2.96 40.07
C ALA A 292 -2.79 3.28 40.20
N SER A 293 -3.16 4.57 40.16
CA SER A 293 -4.51 5.08 40.45
C SER A 293 -5.05 6.06 39.42
N GLY A 294 -4.54 6.01 38.18
CA GLY A 294 -5.00 6.86 37.07
C GLY A 294 -4.08 8.01 36.73
N GLU A 295 -3.33 8.56 37.66
CA GLU A 295 -2.33 9.61 37.44
C GLU A 295 -0.94 9.02 37.25
N TRP A 296 -0.14 9.65 36.36
CA TRP A 296 1.25 9.28 36.13
C TRP A 296 2.13 9.72 37.29
N GLY A 297 2.99 8.81 37.76
CA GLY A 297 3.99 9.09 38.78
C GLY A 297 5.16 9.91 38.23
N GLU A 298 6.06 10.33 39.14
CA GLU A 298 7.25 11.09 38.77
C GLU A 298 8.12 10.32 37.75
N PRO A 299 8.53 10.95 36.63
CA PRO A 299 9.39 10.33 35.63
C PRO A 299 10.77 9.95 36.19
N GLN A 300 11.24 8.73 35.89
CA GLN A 300 12.55 8.22 36.26
C GLN A 300 13.37 7.92 35.03
N GLU A 301 14.65 8.29 35.01
CA GLU A 301 15.54 8.01 33.89
C GLU A 301 15.85 6.52 33.78
N VAL A 302 15.71 6.00 32.56
CA VAL A 302 16.10 4.63 32.20
C VAL A 302 17.59 4.63 31.83
N LYS A 303 18.42 4.00 32.63
CA LYS A 303 19.87 3.93 32.43
C LYS A 303 20.20 2.82 31.42
N LEU A 304 20.57 3.19 30.20
CA LEU A 304 20.96 2.27 29.12
C LEU A 304 22.45 2.30 28.85
N PHE A 305 23.10 3.43 29.05
CA PHE A 305 24.56 3.62 28.90
C PHE A 305 25.16 4.31 30.12
N ASN A 306 26.42 4.03 30.41
CA ASN A 306 27.16 4.71 31.50
C ASN A 306 27.58 6.12 31.11
N ASP A 307 27.75 6.40 29.82
CA ASP A 307 28.15 7.72 29.31
C ASP A 307 26.88 8.60 29.14
N SER A 308 26.79 9.65 29.93
CA SER A 308 25.67 10.60 29.92
C SER A 308 25.63 11.49 28.67
N SER A 309 26.69 11.51 27.86
CA SER A 309 26.71 12.27 26.59
C SER A 309 25.98 11.56 25.46
N ILE A 310 25.79 10.23 25.55
CA ILE A 310 25.07 9.43 24.54
C ILE A 310 23.59 9.77 24.58
N THR A 311 23.01 10.11 23.43
CA THR A 311 21.56 10.35 23.33
C THR A 311 20.83 9.04 23.12
N VAL A 312 19.67 8.91 23.79
CA VAL A 312 18.75 7.78 23.65
C VAL A 312 17.31 8.28 23.54
N GLY A 313 16.51 7.64 22.70
CA GLY A 313 15.11 8.03 22.52
C GLY A 313 14.30 7.03 21.71
N HIS A 314 13.09 7.40 21.35
CA HIS A 314 12.16 6.61 20.56
C HIS A 314 11.98 5.17 21.09
N PRO A 315 11.55 5.01 22.36
CA PRO A 315 11.38 3.70 22.94
C PRO A 315 10.24 2.92 22.28
N SER A 316 10.39 1.60 22.18
CA SER A 316 9.36 0.64 21.80
C SER A 316 9.52 -0.63 22.61
N LEU A 317 8.53 -0.93 23.44
CA LEU A 317 8.52 -2.09 24.32
C LEU A 317 7.89 -3.28 23.60
N CYS A 318 8.49 -4.47 23.69
CA CYS A 318 7.85 -5.69 23.19
C CYS A 318 6.59 -6.02 24.03
N HIS A 319 5.69 -6.81 23.47
CA HIS A 319 4.42 -7.17 24.09
C HIS A 319 4.60 -7.89 25.46
N THR A 320 5.64 -8.71 25.61
CA THR A 320 5.98 -9.38 26.88
C THR A 320 6.57 -8.45 27.93
N GLY A 321 7.04 -7.29 27.52
CA GLY A 321 7.63 -6.28 28.43
C GLY A 321 9.08 -6.55 28.81
N ASP A 322 9.73 -7.56 28.27
CA ASP A 322 11.09 -8.01 28.60
C ASP A 322 12.17 -7.45 27.66
N THR A 323 11.79 -6.83 26.55
CA THR A 323 12.72 -6.28 25.56
C THR A 323 12.31 -4.87 25.18
N LEU A 324 13.25 -3.93 25.31
CA LEU A 324 13.09 -2.53 24.92
C LEU A 324 13.93 -2.24 23.67
N TYR A 325 13.27 -1.86 22.58
CA TYR A 325 13.91 -1.31 21.39
C TYR A 325 13.98 0.22 21.56
N PHE A 326 15.11 0.80 21.12
CA PHE A 326 15.30 2.24 21.22
C PHE A 326 16.31 2.75 20.20
N VAL A 327 16.43 4.06 20.08
CA VAL A 327 17.34 4.72 19.15
C VAL A 327 18.48 5.37 19.93
N SER A 328 19.72 5.28 19.43
CA SER A 328 20.87 5.93 20.03
C SER A 328 21.92 6.36 18.97
N ASP A 329 22.69 7.39 19.30
CA ASP A 329 23.88 7.83 18.59
C ASP A 329 25.19 7.34 19.25
N ALA A 330 25.11 6.21 19.97
CA ALA A 330 26.25 5.64 20.69
C ALA A 330 27.44 5.37 19.76
N PRO A 331 28.66 5.69 20.17
CA PRO A 331 29.86 5.44 19.38
C PRO A 331 30.01 3.96 18.99
N GLY A 332 30.44 3.71 17.76
CA GLY A 332 30.59 2.35 17.22
C GLY A 332 29.34 1.80 16.51
N GLY A 333 28.33 2.64 16.31
CA GLY A 333 27.18 2.33 15.45
C GLY A 333 27.53 2.35 13.95
N PHE A 334 26.52 2.15 13.11
CA PHE A 334 26.65 2.08 11.64
C PHE A 334 26.40 3.43 10.98
N GLY A 335 25.57 4.29 11.59
CA GLY A 335 25.14 5.55 11.01
C GLY A 335 25.11 6.73 11.97
N GLY A 336 24.18 7.64 11.73
CA GLY A 336 23.94 8.78 12.62
C GLY A 336 23.18 8.38 13.86
N LYS A 337 22.00 7.75 13.67
CA LYS A 337 21.19 7.15 14.71
C LYS A 337 20.86 5.73 14.34
N ASP A 338 21.12 4.82 15.26
CA ASP A 338 20.92 3.39 15.09
C ASP A 338 19.86 2.86 16.05
N ILE A 339 19.20 1.77 15.68
CA ILE A 339 18.31 1.03 16.57
C ILE A 339 19.11 0.03 17.39
N TYR A 340 18.86 0.06 18.70
CA TYR A 340 19.40 -0.83 19.71
C TYR A 340 18.28 -1.61 20.40
N MET A 341 18.63 -2.66 21.09
CA MET A 341 17.75 -3.37 22.01
C MET A 341 18.41 -3.57 23.38
N ALA A 342 17.62 -3.69 24.42
CA ALA A 342 18.01 -4.06 25.78
C ALA A 342 17.04 -5.06 26.34
N GLU A 343 17.49 -5.93 27.25
CA GLU A 343 16.72 -6.95 27.95
C GLU A 343 16.45 -6.52 29.38
N LEU A 344 15.28 -6.82 29.92
CA LEU A 344 14.91 -6.53 31.30
C LEU A 344 15.36 -7.67 32.21
N ASP A 345 16.24 -7.34 33.19
CA ASP A 345 16.62 -8.24 34.29
C ASP A 345 16.26 -7.62 35.63
N GLY A 346 15.22 -8.14 36.26
CA GLY A 346 14.62 -7.56 37.45
C GLY A 346 14.01 -6.19 37.17
N SER A 347 14.67 -5.12 37.63
CA SER A 347 14.26 -3.71 37.37
C SER A 347 15.20 -2.98 36.40
N ASP A 348 16.28 -3.60 35.99
CA ASP A 348 17.34 -2.97 35.24
C ASP A 348 17.33 -3.44 33.77
N TRP A 349 17.60 -2.51 32.86
CA TRP A 349 17.81 -2.81 31.45
C TRP A 349 19.29 -3.15 31.23
N VAL A 350 19.52 -4.38 30.77
CA VAL A 350 20.86 -4.96 30.57
C VAL A 350 21.04 -5.42 29.10
N ASN A 351 22.21 -5.95 28.76
CA ASN A 351 22.52 -6.54 27.46
C ASN A 351 22.20 -5.59 26.28
N VAL A 352 22.57 -4.32 26.43
CA VAL A 352 22.39 -3.32 25.37
C VAL A 352 23.16 -3.73 24.12
N GLN A 353 22.47 -3.93 22.99
CA GLN A 353 23.03 -4.39 21.74
C GLN A 353 22.55 -3.53 20.57
N ASN A 354 23.46 -3.18 19.65
CA ASN A 354 23.11 -2.63 18.35
C ASN A 354 22.48 -3.72 17.48
N MET A 355 21.36 -3.42 16.78
CA MET A 355 20.62 -4.39 15.96
C MET A 355 21.39 -4.87 14.72
N GLY A 356 22.58 -4.35 14.48
CA GLY A 356 23.47 -4.78 13.42
C GLY A 356 23.15 -4.24 12.03
N PRO A 357 23.99 -4.59 11.03
CA PRO A 357 23.97 -3.97 9.71
C PRO A 357 22.79 -4.37 8.82
N SER A 358 21.98 -5.37 9.22
CA SER A 358 20.75 -5.69 8.50
C SER A 358 19.67 -4.63 8.74
N ILE A 359 19.62 -4.08 9.98
CA ILE A 359 18.66 -3.04 10.38
C ILE A 359 19.28 -1.66 10.18
N ASN A 360 20.49 -1.46 10.70
CA ASN A 360 21.16 -0.15 10.76
C ASN A 360 22.04 0.08 9.54
N THR A 361 22.03 1.31 9.02
CA THR A 361 22.73 1.75 7.82
C THR A 361 23.60 2.98 8.13
N PRO A 362 24.43 3.48 7.21
CA PRO A 362 25.09 4.76 7.37
C PRO A 362 24.13 5.98 7.47
N GLY A 363 22.82 5.78 7.32
CA GLY A 363 21.78 6.79 7.53
C GLY A 363 21.34 6.94 8.99
N ASP A 364 20.11 7.32 9.19
CA ASP A 364 19.41 7.33 10.49
C ASP A 364 18.31 6.29 10.47
N GLU A 365 18.28 5.39 11.45
CA GLU A 365 17.21 4.46 11.71
C GLU A 365 16.48 4.88 12.99
N MET A 366 15.20 5.17 12.89
CA MET A 366 14.42 5.79 13.95
C MET A 366 13.02 5.20 14.10
N TYR A 367 12.35 5.52 15.21
CA TYR A 367 10.96 5.14 15.49
C TYR A 367 10.71 3.64 15.38
N PRO A 368 11.48 2.78 16.09
CA PRO A 368 11.15 1.37 16.13
C PRO A 368 9.75 1.15 16.71
N CYS A 369 9.04 0.15 16.16
CA CYS A 369 7.76 -0.31 16.65
C CYS A 369 7.71 -1.83 16.48
N ILE A 370 7.72 -2.57 17.57
CA ILE A 370 7.59 -4.01 17.53
C ILE A 370 6.12 -4.41 17.59
N HIS A 371 5.65 -5.10 16.54
CA HIS A 371 4.30 -5.63 16.49
C HIS A 371 4.21 -6.93 17.31
N PRO A 372 3.04 -7.28 17.91
CA PRO A 372 2.89 -8.49 18.74
C PRO A 372 3.25 -9.81 18.03
N ASP A 373 3.24 -9.87 16.71
CA ASP A 373 3.67 -11.04 15.91
C ASP A 373 5.20 -11.17 15.78
N GLY A 374 5.97 -10.23 16.34
CA GLY A 374 7.43 -10.20 16.29
C GLY A 374 8.03 -9.45 15.10
N THR A 375 7.21 -8.87 14.22
CA THR A 375 7.68 -8.01 13.13
C THR A 375 8.14 -6.66 13.68
N LEU A 376 9.36 -6.25 13.36
CA LEU A 376 9.88 -4.93 13.72
C LEU A 376 9.61 -3.95 12.58
N TYR A 377 8.91 -2.86 12.88
CA TYR A 377 8.75 -1.72 11.99
C TYR A 377 9.67 -0.59 12.44
N PHE A 378 10.22 0.15 11.49
CA PHE A 378 11.09 1.29 11.77
C PHE A 378 11.11 2.26 10.59
N SER A 379 11.69 3.44 10.80
CA SER A 379 11.83 4.44 9.73
C SER A 379 13.30 4.71 9.47
N SER A 380 13.70 4.77 8.20
CA SER A 380 15.09 4.92 7.79
C SER A 380 15.26 5.98 6.71
N THR A 381 16.40 6.68 6.78
CA THR A 381 16.92 7.54 5.70
C THR A 381 18.01 6.86 4.87
N GLY A 382 18.52 5.71 5.31
CA GLY A 382 19.63 5.02 4.68
C GLY A 382 19.22 3.86 3.78
N HIS A 383 18.19 3.12 4.12
CA HIS A 383 17.63 2.10 3.24
C HIS A 383 17.01 2.71 1.97
N PRO A 384 17.05 2.00 0.83
CA PRO A 384 16.47 2.51 -0.42
C PRO A 384 14.97 2.83 -0.27
N GLY A 385 14.60 4.10 -0.46
CA GLY A 385 13.26 4.61 -0.18
C GLY A 385 12.79 5.71 -1.13
N TYR A 386 11.62 6.26 -0.84
CA TYR A 386 10.99 7.28 -1.68
C TYR A 386 11.53 8.69 -1.44
N GLY A 387 12.07 8.97 -0.25
CA GLY A 387 12.46 10.35 -0.01
C GLY A 387 13.19 10.64 1.28
N GLY A 388 12.47 11.09 2.29
CA GLY A 388 12.99 11.37 3.61
C GLY A 388 13.12 10.11 4.47
N LEU A 389 12.49 10.13 5.65
CA LEU A 389 12.26 8.91 6.41
C LEU A 389 11.19 8.09 5.69
N ASP A 390 11.49 6.84 5.42
CA ASP A 390 10.56 5.85 4.88
C ASP A 390 10.34 4.73 5.89
N ILE A 391 9.12 4.18 5.98
CA ILE A 391 8.77 3.09 6.87
C ILE A 391 9.16 1.76 6.24
N PHE A 392 9.88 0.94 7.01
CA PHE A 392 10.29 -0.42 6.67
C PHE A 392 9.72 -1.41 7.69
N LYS A 393 9.57 -2.65 7.28
CA LYS A 393 9.34 -3.79 8.16
C LYS A 393 10.51 -4.76 8.08
N ALA A 394 10.86 -5.34 9.20
CA ALA A 394 11.88 -6.37 9.33
C ALA A 394 11.22 -7.64 9.89
N GLU A 395 11.37 -8.74 9.18
CA GLU A 395 10.88 -10.06 9.56
C GLU A 395 12.06 -10.95 9.91
N ARG A 396 11.95 -11.71 11.02
CA ARG A 396 12.96 -12.68 11.41
C ARG A 396 12.92 -13.89 10.47
N ASP A 397 14.07 -14.29 9.96
CA ASP A 397 14.18 -15.56 9.25
C ASP A 397 14.30 -16.69 10.28
N THR A 398 13.19 -17.39 10.50
CA THR A 398 13.12 -18.55 11.41
C THR A 398 13.55 -19.86 10.75
N THR A 399 13.89 -19.87 9.47
CA THR A 399 14.31 -21.07 8.72
C THR A 399 15.79 -21.38 8.87
N LEU A 400 16.59 -20.39 9.24
CA LEU A 400 18.02 -20.54 9.46
C LEU A 400 18.30 -20.99 10.90
N HIS A 401 18.82 -22.18 11.07
CA HIS A 401 19.30 -22.72 12.35
C HIS A 401 20.68 -22.14 12.70
N SER A 402 20.85 -20.82 12.65
CA SER A 402 22.08 -20.14 13.02
C SER A 402 21.89 -19.43 14.37
N ASP A 403 22.96 -19.35 15.17
CA ASP A 403 22.98 -18.62 16.45
C ASP A 403 22.79 -17.09 16.26
N SER A 404 22.85 -16.61 15.01
CA SER A 404 22.63 -15.21 14.65
C SER A 404 21.24 -14.99 14.06
N ILE A 405 20.53 -14.01 14.60
CA ILE A 405 19.24 -13.54 14.08
C ILE A 405 19.47 -12.83 12.75
N VAL A 406 18.88 -13.35 11.67
CA VAL A 406 18.89 -12.71 10.35
C VAL A 406 17.55 -12.02 10.14
N TRP A 407 17.59 -10.74 9.75
CA TRP A 407 16.43 -9.94 9.43
C TRP A 407 16.31 -9.73 7.92
N THR A 408 15.12 -9.94 7.37
CA THR A 408 14.79 -9.55 5.99
C THR A 408 14.01 -8.25 6.01
N ILE A 409 14.51 -7.23 5.30
CA ILE A 409 13.97 -5.87 5.31
C ILE A 409 13.10 -5.63 4.08
N TYR A 410 11.92 -5.08 4.29
CA TYR A 410 10.98 -4.71 3.23
C TYR A 410 10.58 -3.25 3.36
N ASN A 411 10.68 -2.48 2.27
CA ASN A 411 10.09 -1.17 2.19
C ASN A 411 8.56 -1.32 2.17
N MET A 412 7.82 -0.61 3.03
CA MET A 412 6.34 -0.68 3.09
C MET A 412 5.66 -0.13 1.82
N GLY A 413 6.38 0.60 1.00
CA GLY A 413 5.93 1.10 -0.29
C GLY A 413 4.75 2.07 -0.20
N ALA A 414 4.17 2.39 -1.37
CA ALA A 414 2.93 3.17 -1.39
C ALA A 414 1.75 2.30 -0.93
N PRO A 415 0.79 2.84 -0.17
CA PRO A 415 0.60 4.26 0.19
C PRO A 415 1.27 4.70 1.51
N PHE A 416 2.04 3.83 2.20
CA PHE A 416 2.73 4.22 3.43
C PHE A 416 3.79 5.27 3.16
N ASN A 417 4.71 4.97 2.23
CA ASN A 417 5.84 5.83 1.95
C ASN A 417 5.55 6.83 0.84
N SER A 418 6.05 8.05 1.03
CA SER A 418 5.95 9.19 0.12
C SER A 418 7.34 9.80 -0.10
N ASN A 419 7.42 10.87 -0.87
CA ASN A 419 8.70 11.59 -1.00
C ASN A 419 9.06 12.45 0.22
N GLY A 420 8.16 12.64 1.18
CA GLY A 420 8.41 13.31 2.46
C GLY A 420 8.95 12.35 3.53
N ASP A 421 8.80 12.75 4.80
CA ASP A 421 9.07 11.87 5.93
C ASP A 421 7.81 11.08 6.26
N ASP A 422 7.96 9.77 6.41
CA ASP A 422 6.93 8.82 6.83
C ASP A 422 7.50 7.98 7.96
N PHE A 423 6.90 8.09 9.18
CA PHE A 423 7.54 7.57 10.39
C PHE A 423 6.57 7.30 11.54
N GLY A 424 7.07 6.65 12.60
CA GLY A 424 6.36 6.48 13.86
C GLY A 424 5.04 5.74 13.69
N ILE A 425 5.09 4.53 13.11
CA ILE A 425 3.94 3.64 12.93
C ILE A 425 3.55 3.01 14.27
N THR A 426 2.24 2.83 14.48
CA THR A 426 1.68 2.08 15.61
C THR A 426 0.46 1.30 15.16
N PHE A 427 0.18 0.17 15.82
CA PHE A 427 -0.89 -0.76 15.46
C PHE A 427 -1.97 -0.83 16.54
N GLU A 428 -3.21 -1.03 16.14
CA GLU A 428 -4.35 -1.25 17.02
C GLU A 428 -4.35 -2.71 17.51
N GLY A 429 -3.68 -2.96 18.64
CA GLY A 429 -3.46 -4.30 19.18
C GLY A 429 -2.71 -5.20 18.18
N ASN A 430 -3.23 -6.40 17.96
CA ASN A 430 -2.66 -7.38 17.01
C ASN A 430 -3.24 -7.24 15.59
N SER A 431 -3.90 -6.12 15.29
CA SER A 431 -4.48 -5.89 13.95
C SER A 431 -3.47 -5.28 12.99
N GLN A 432 -3.78 -5.36 11.70
CA GLN A 432 -3.02 -4.67 10.65
C GLN A 432 -3.59 -3.26 10.34
N ASN A 433 -4.24 -2.64 11.33
CA ASN A 433 -4.73 -1.27 11.27
C ASN A 433 -4.02 -0.41 12.29
N GLY A 434 -3.94 0.89 12.06
CA GLY A 434 -3.29 1.78 13.02
C GLY A 434 -3.07 3.18 12.50
N PHE A 435 -2.01 3.81 13.01
CA PHE A 435 -1.65 5.19 12.67
C PHE A 435 -0.14 5.31 12.43
N PHE A 436 0.24 6.29 11.65
CA PHE A 436 1.63 6.69 11.46
C PHE A 436 1.72 8.20 11.20
N SER A 437 2.92 8.72 11.19
CA SER A 437 3.19 10.14 10.99
C SER A 437 3.73 10.41 9.61
N SER A 438 3.31 11.52 8.99
CA SER A 438 3.84 11.94 7.70
C SER A 438 3.74 13.45 7.50
N ASN A 439 4.71 14.02 6.78
CA ASN A 439 4.62 15.41 6.31
C ASN A 439 4.26 15.50 4.82
N ARG A 440 3.76 14.43 4.22
CA ARG A 440 3.35 14.35 2.81
C ARG A 440 2.40 15.49 2.43
N GLY A 441 2.67 16.14 1.30
CA GLY A 441 1.82 17.23 0.81
C GLY A 441 1.86 18.52 1.64
N GLN A 442 2.67 18.61 2.72
CA GLN A 442 2.78 19.75 3.58
C GLN A 442 3.84 20.74 3.07
N LYS A 443 3.41 21.95 2.70
CA LYS A 443 4.32 23.00 2.18
C LYS A 443 5.36 23.48 3.19
N LYS A 444 5.15 23.26 4.48
CA LYS A 444 5.99 23.77 5.58
C LYS A 444 6.69 22.68 6.39
N GLY A 445 6.66 21.41 5.96
CA GLY A 445 7.24 20.32 6.71
C GLY A 445 6.56 20.07 8.06
N VAL A 446 5.24 20.29 8.15
CA VAL A 446 4.45 20.01 9.36
C VAL A 446 4.03 18.56 9.35
N ASP A 447 4.35 17.83 10.42
CA ASP A 447 4.00 16.42 10.53
C ASP A 447 2.54 16.24 10.94
N GLN A 448 1.90 15.25 10.37
CA GLN A 448 0.50 14.93 10.65
C GLN A 448 0.32 13.42 10.82
N ILE A 449 -0.66 13.04 11.63
CA ILE A 449 -1.01 11.65 11.87
C ILE A 449 -1.97 11.18 10.77
N TYR A 450 -1.64 10.05 10.17
CA TYR A 450 -2.44 9.36 9.18
C TYR A 450 -2.92 8.03 9.74
N ARG A 451 -4.15 7.64 9.39
CA ARG A 451 -4.71 6.33 9.67
C ARG A 451 -4.42 5.39 8.50
N PHE A 452 -4.06 4.15 8.80
CA PHE A 452 -4.00 3.08 7.81
C PHE A 452 -4.92 1.93 8.21
N VAL A 453 -5.51 1.31 7.20
CA VAL A 453 -6.39 0.16 7.34
C VAL A 453 -6.03 -0.84 6.26
N LEU A 454 -5.86 -2.11 6.63
CA LEU A 454 -5.78 -3.21 5.69
C LEU A 454 -7.20 -3.75 5.42
N PRO A 455 -7.80 -3.44 4.27
CA PRO A 455 -9.12 -3.94 3.96
C PRO A 455 -9.15 -5.46 3.91
N GLU A 456 -10.19 -6.06 4.47
CA GLU A 456 -10.43 -7.48 4.28
C GLU A 456 -10.50 -7.83 2.79
N MET A 457 -9.98 -8.99 2.44
CA MET A 457 -10.14 -9.49 1.08
C MET A 457 -11.57 -9.96 0.88
N GLU A 458 -12.18 -9.49 -0.20
CA GLU A 458 -13.51 -9.95 -0.61
C GLU A 458 -13.39 -10.88 -1.81
N PHE A 459 -13.94 -12.07 -1.66
CA PHE A 459 -14.05 -13.04 -2.73
C PHE A 459 -15.52 -13.22 -3.05
N LEU A 460 -15.85 -13.07 -4.32
CA LEU A 460 -17.21 -13.15 -4.82
C LEU A 460 -17.27 -14.09 -6.01
N VAL A 461 -18.38 -14.78 -6.18
CA VAL A 461 -18.77 -15.42 -7.44
C VAL A 461 -20.09 -14.80 -7.91
N SER A 462 -20.15 -14.42 -9.17
CA SER A 462 -21.32 -13.84 -9.80
C SER A 462 -21.46 -14.38 -11.21
N GLY A 463 -22.65 -14.30 -11.76
CA GLY A 463 -22.91 -14.74 -13.11
C GLY A 463 -24.38 -14.67 -13.49
N LEU A 464 -24.67 -15.28 -14.62
CA LEU A 464 -25.98 -15.34 -15.24
C LEU A 464 -26.35 -16.81 -15.49
N VAL A 465 -27.59 -17.18 -15.22
CA VAL A 465 -28.15 -18.48 -15.59
C VAL A 465 -29.16 -18.25 -16.73
N THR A 466 -28.86 -18.82 -17.89
CA THR A 466 -29.68 -18.71 -19.08
C THR A 466 -30.05 -20.10 -19.60
N ASP A 467 -30.98 -20.15 -20.50
CA ASP A 467 -31.16 -21.32 -21.36
C ASP A 467 -30.18 -21.31 -22.57
N ASN A 468 -30.32 -22.27 -23.45
CA ASN A 468 -29.49 -22.38 -24.66
C ASN A 468 -29.78 -21.34 -25.76
N GLN A 469 -30.82 -20.53 -25.57
CA GLN A 469 -31.16 -19.39 -26.44
C GLN A 469 -30.68 -18.06 -25.86
N GLY A 470 -30.11 -18.09 -24.65
CA GLY A 470 -29.62 -16.90 -23.92
C GLY A 470 -30.68 -16.22 -23.07
N GLU A 471 -31.89 -16.79 -22.99
CA GLU A 471 -32.99 -16.24 -22.17
C GLU A 471 -32.73 -16.56 -20.68
N PRO A 472 -32.97 -15.61 -19.74
CA PRO A 472 -32.78 -15.85 -18.33
C PRO A 472 -33.70 -16.94 -17.77
N VAL A 473 -33.13 -17.89 -17.02
CA VAL A 473 -33.88 -18.93 -16.29
C VAL A 473 -34.17 -18.45 -14.87
N SER A 474 -35.30 -17.78 -14.69
CA SER A 474 -35.65 -17.06 -13.44
C SER A 474 -35.99 -17.96 -12.24
N ASP A 475 -36.31 -19.23 -12.46
CA ASP A 475 -36.57 -20.24 -11.44
C ASP A 475 -35.38 -21.16 -11.15
N ALA A 476 -34.22 -20.84 -11.69
CA ALA A 476 -33.00 -21.60 -11.44
C ALA A 476 -32.56 -21.46 -9.97
N ALA A 477 -32.14 -22.58 -9.41
CA ALA A 477 -31.53 -22.68 -8.09
C ALA A 477 -30.06 -23.03 -8.22
N LEU A 478 -29.24 -22.34 -7.45
CA LEU A 478 -27.79 -22.59 -7.36
C LEU A 478 -27.44 -23.22 -6.01
N ARG A 479 -26.55 -24.21 -6.05
CA ARG A 479 -25.96 -24.82 -4.86
C ARG A 479 -24.45 -24.69 -4.96
N LEU A 480 -23.86 -23.98 -4.01
CA LEU A 480 -22.41 -23.84 -3.85
C LEU A 480 -21.94 -24.69 -2.70
N VAL A 481 -20.97 -25.57 -2.95
CA VAL A 481 -20.35 -26.47 -1.96
C VAL A 481 -18.85 -26.20 -1.97
N GLY A 482 -18.26 -25.98 -0.78
CA GLY A 482 -16.84 -25.79 -0.57
C GLY A 482 -16.26 -26.93 0.29
N ASP A 483 -14.96 -27.23 0.12
CA ASP A 483 -14.21 -28.19 0.94
C ASP A 483 -13.98 -27.70 2.38
N ASP A 484 -14.27 -26.41 2.65
CA ASP A 484 -14.31 -25.80 3.97
C ASP A 484 -15.63 -26.00 4.73
N GLY A 485 -16.54 -26.85 4.21
CA GLY A 485 -17.88 -27.06 4.74
C GLY A 485 -18.94 -26.08 4.26
N THR A 486 -18.61 -25.14 3.39
CA THR A 486 -19.61 -24.23 2.76
C THR A 486 -20.65 -25.05 2.01
N ASN A 487 -21.94 -24.78 2.26
CA ASN A 487 -23.07 -25.38 1.57
C ASN A 487 -24.20 -24.36 1.45
N THR A 488 -24.10 -23.48 0.46
CA THR A 488 -25.03 -22.38 0.24
C THR A 488 -26.00 -22.72 -0.90
N ARG A 489 -27.29 -22.43 -0.69
CA ARG A 489 -28.32 -22.52 -1.71
C ARG A 489 -28.94 -21.14 -1.91
N LEU A 490 -29.19 -20.76 -3.16
CA LEU A 490 -29.88 -19.54 -3.49
C LEU A 490 -30.70 -19.71 -4.76
N GLN A 491 -31.76 -18.90 -4.88
CA GLN A 491 -32.47 -18.69 -6.13
C GLN A 491 -31.84 -17.52 -6.88
N VAL A 492 -31.75 -17.61 -8.19
CA VAL A 492 -31.30 -16.47 -9.01
C VAL A 492 -32.35 -15.34 -9.00
N HIS A 493 -31.91 -14.14 -9.34
CA HIS A 493 -32.86 -13.04 -9.56
C HIS A 493 -33.72 -13.28 -10.81
N ARG A 494 -34.82 -12.56 -10.97
CA ARG A 494 -35.75 -12.70 -12.13
C ARG A 494 -35.07 -12.56 -13.49
N ASN A 495 -33.97 -11.81 -13.56
CA ASN A 495 -33.13 -11.66 -14.75
C ASN A 495 -32.05 -12.71 -14.88
N GLY A 496 -32.09 -13.79 -14.11
CA GLY A 496 -31.12 -14.88 -14.13
C GLY A 496 -29.80 -14.58 -13.42
N THR A 497 -29.54 -13.34 -12.90
CA THR A 497 -28.30 -12.98 -12.26
C THR A 497 -28.19 -13.48 -10.83
N TYR A 498 -26.98 -13.68 -10.37
CA TYR A 498 -26.68 -14.01 -8.98
C TYR A 498 -25.32 -13.45 -8.52
N LYS A 499 -25.14 -13.34 -7.19
CA LYS A 499 -23.90 -12.95 -6.55
C LYS A 499 -23.80 -13.58 -5.17
N ILE A 500 -22.68 -14.23 -4.87
CA ILE A 500 -22.43 -14.94 -3.61
C ILE A 500 -21.07 -14.53 -3.07
N LYS A 501 -20.98 -14.24 -1.76
CA LYS A 501 -19.71 -14.08 -1.06
C LYS A 501 -19.13 -15.47 -0.76
N ILE A 502 -17.85 -15.66 -1.05
CA ILE A 502 -17.10 -16.91 -0.86
C ILE A 502 -15.87 -16.68 0.01
N LYS A 503 -15.29 -17.74 0.55
CA LYS A 503 -14.13 -17.67 1.43
C LYS A 503 -12.82 -17.86 0.66
N LYS A 504 -11.73 -17.45 1.27
CA LYS A 504 -10.36 -17.69 0.80
C LYS A 504 -9.96 -19.15 1.00
N ASP A 505 -8.96 -19.60 0.26
CA ASP A 505 -8.28 -20.91 0.39
C ASP A 505 -9.23 -22.11 0.34
N THR A 506 -10.28 -22.05 -0.49
CA THR A 506 -11.33 -23.05 -0.59
C THR A 506 -11.51 -23.51 -2.04
N ARG A 507 -11.74 -24.81 -2.24
CA ARG A 507 -12.17 -25.39 -3.53
C ARG A 507 -13.69 -25.47 -3.56
N TYR A 508 -14.28 -24.93 -4.61
CA TYR A 508 -15.72 -24.85 -4.77
C TYR A 508 -16.23 -25.67 -5.94
N VAL A 509 -17.38 -26.31 -5.73
CA VAL A 509 -18.25 -26.86 -6.78
C VAL A 509 -19.56 -26.13 -6.75
N MET A 510 -20.02 -25.66 -7.91
CA MET A 510 -21.28 -24.97 -8.07
C MET A 510 -22.20 -25.70 -9.03
N LEU A 511 -23.42 -25.97 -8.61
CA LEU A 511 -24.46 -26.68 -9.37
C LEU A 511 -25.63 -25.75 -9.64
N ALA A 512 -25.98 -25.59 -10.91
CA ALA A 512 -27.18 -24.90 -11.35
C ALA A 512 -28.28 -25.91 -11.75
N THR A 513 -29.50 -25.73 -11.25
CA THR A 513 -30.65 -26.60 -11.50
C THR A 513 -31.88 -25.76 -11.74
N ALA A 514 -32.72 -26.17 -12.66
CA ALA A 514 -34.07 -25.59 -12.89
C ALA A 514 -35.07 -26.66 -13.35
N ARG A 515 -36.34 -26.43 -13.09
CA ARG A 515 -37.41 -27.38 -13.51
C ARG A 515 -37.51 -27.40 -15.03
N GLY A 516 -37.43 -28.59 -15.63
CA GLY A 516 -37.51 -28.77 -17.09
C GLY A 516 -36.16 -28.54 -17.82
N TYR A 517 -35.08 -28.36 -17.08
CA TYR A 517 -33.74 -28.20 -17.62
C TYR A 517 -32.78 -29.28 -17.09
N LEU A 518 -31.71 -29.50 -17.81
CA LEU A 518 -30.61 -30.32 -17.37
C LEU A 518 -29.70 -29.50 -16.41
N ASN A 519 -29.09 -30.20 -15.45
CA ASN A 519 -28.17 -29.58 -14.50
C ASN A 519 -26.87 -29.18 -15.19
N ALA A 520 -26.26 -28.08 -14.71
CA ALA A 520 -24.94 -27.67 -15.11
C ALA A 520 -24.06 -27.49 -13.86
N ARG A 521 -22.78 -27.88 -13.96
CA ARG A 521 -21.81 -27.87 -12.86
C ARG A 521 -20.53 -27.18 -13.30
N GLU A 522 -20.03 -26.31 -12.42
CA GLU A 522 -18.71 -25.68 -12.55
C GLU A 522 -17.91 -25.86 -11.27
N SER A 523 -16.58 -25.80 -11.39
CA SER A 523 -15.66 -25.84 -10.25
C SER A 523 -14.59 -24.79 -10.40
N PHE A 524 -14.23 -24.16 -9.28
CA PHE A 524 -13.17 -23.15 -9.20
C PHE A 524 -12.56 -23.17 -7.80
N ASN A 525 -11.50 -22.41 -7.56
CA ASN A 525 -10.90 -22.32 -6.25
C ASN A 525 -10.38 -20.92 -5.96
N THR A 526 -10.21 -20.61 -4.67
CA THR A 526 -9.67 -19.36 -4.12
C THR A 526 -8.31 -19.55 -3.45
N LEU A 527 -7.58 -20.62 -3.83
CA LEU A 527 -6.29 -20.97 -3.23
C LEU A 527 -5.21 -19.94 -3.60
N ASN A 528 -4.32 -19.63 -2.65
CA ASN A 528 -3.13 -18.78 -2.84
C ASN A 528 -3.42 -17.40 -3.41
N LEU A 529 -4.60 -16.84 -3.17
CA LEU A 529 -4.95 -15.51 -3.64
C LEU A 529 -4.38 -14.44 -2.68
N THR A 530 -3.74 -13.44 -3.25
CA THR A 530 -3.19 -12.27 -2.53
C THR A 530 -4.11 -11.06 -2.56
N ASP A 531 -5.12 -11.07 -3.46
CA ASP A 531 -6.02 -9.95 -3.69
C ASP A 531 -7.47 -10.39 -3.79
N SER A 532 -8.39 -9.45 -3.54
CA SER A 532 -9.83 -9.64 -3.75
C SER A 532 -10.12 -10.04 -5.19
N LYS A 533 -11.01 -11.01 -5.38
CA LYS A 533 -11.37 -11.51 -6.71
C LYS A 533 -12.84 -11.78 -6.84
N THR A 534 -13.41 -11.39 -7.98
CA THR A 534 -14.74 -11.80 -8.40
C THR A 534 -14.59 -12.84 -9.51
N TYR A 535 -15.18 -14.01 -9.29
CA TYR A 535 -15.28 -15.06 -10.30
C TYR A 535 -16.54 -14.85 -11.09
N GLU A 536 -16.45 -14.90 -12.40
CA GLU A 536 -17.61 -14.93 -13.28
C GLU A 536 -17.88 -16.37 -13.68
N GLN A 537 -19.05 -16.90 -13.27
CA GLN A 537 -19.51 -18.25 -13.60
C GLN A 537 -20.90 -18.17 -14.22
N ASN A 538 -20.99 -18.32 -15.52
CA ASN A 538 -22.24 -18.30 -16.25
C ASN A 538 -22.67 -19.73 -16.51
N PHE A 539 -23.98 -20.00 -16.37
CA PHE A 539 -24.58 -21.31 -16.65
C PHE A 539 -25.56 -21.20 -17.81
N SER A 540 -25.41 -22.08 -18.80
CA SER A 540 -26.40 -22.28 -19.84
C SER A 540 -27.08 -23.65 -19.61
N LEU A 541 -28.39 -23.64 -19.34
CA LEU A 541 -29.16 -24.83 -19.02
C LEU A 541 -29.90 -25.33 -20.29
N ALA A 542 -29.64 -26.56 -20.68
CA ALA A 542 -30.30 -27.18 -21.81
C ALA A 542 -31.70 -27.67 -21.42
N PRO A 543 -32.77 -27.37 -22.19
CA PRO A 543 -34.12 -27.84 -21.89
C PRO A 543 -34.25 -29.34 -22.12
N VAL A 544 -35.00 -30.03 -21.23
CA VAL A 544 -35.27 -31.48 -21.35
C VAL A 544 -36.28 -31.79 -22.47
N SER A 545 -37.23 -30.91 -22.74
CA SER A 545 -38.38 -31.15 -23.61
C SER A 545 -38.13 -30.86 -25.10
N LYS A 546 -37.08 -30.15 -25.46
CA LYS A 546 -36.79 -29.73 -26.84
C LYS A 546 -35.46 -30.29 -27.32
N PRO A 547 -35.29 -30.59 -28.62
CA PRO A 547 -34.01 -30.86 -29.22
C PRO A 547 -33.09 -29.64 -29.07
N VAL A 548 -31.80 -29.89 -28.80
CA VAL A 548 -30.76 -28.87 -28.70
C VAL A 548 -29.81 -29.05 -29.85
N THR A 549 -29.70 -28.05 -30.71
CA THR A 549 -28.74 -28.03 -31.81
C THR A 549 -27.34 -27.86 -31.22
N MET A 550 -26.39 -28.68 -31.68
CA MET A 550 -25.01 -28.60 -31.30
C MET A 550 -24.23 -27.73 -32.27
N ASP A 551 -23.65 -26.65 -31.77
CA ASP A 551 -22.84 -25.77 -32.59
C ASP A 551 -21.48 -26.41 -32.87
N ASN A 552 -20.88 -26.03 -34.01
CA ASN A 552 -19.52 -26.40 -34.40
C ASN A 552 -19.27 -27.90 -34.66
N ILE A 553 -20.30 -28.67 -35.02
CA ILE A 553 -20.14 -30.04 -35.48
C ILE A 553 -19.98 -30.06 -36.98
N PHE A 554 -18.77 -30.26 -37.44
CA PHE A 554 -18.42 -30.23 -38.84
C PHE A 554 -17.99 -31.64 -39.33
N TYR A 555 -18.38 -31.96 -40.55
CA TYR A 555 -17.98 -33.15 -41.26
C TYR A 555 -17.38 -32.76 -42.61
N GLU A 556 -16.44 -33.52 -43.12
CA GLU A 556 -16.01 -33.35 -44.52
C GLU A 556 -17.17 -33.65 -45.47
N PHE A 557 -17.14 -32.98 -46.66
CA PHE A 557 -18.20 -33.16 -47.64
C PHE A 557 -18.38 -34.62 -48.02
N GLY A 558 -19.62 -35.11 -47.89
CA GLY A 558 -19.97 -36.52 -48.22
C GLY A 558 -19.42 -37.54 -47.24
N LYS A 559 -18.73 -37.13 -46.15
CA LYS A 559 -18.14 -38.01 -45.14
C LYS A 559 -18.89 -37.88 -43.77
N TRP A 560 -18.59 -38.82 -42.88
CA TRP A 560 -19.13 -38.89 -41.54
C TRP A 560 -18.08 -38.78 -40.43
N ASN A 561 -16.77 -38.71 -40.79
CA ASN A 561 -15.71 -38.53 -39.82
C ASN A 561 -15.77 -37.12 -39.21
N LEU A 562 -15.65 -37.07 -37.87
CA LEU A 562 -15.56 -35.83 -37.14
C LEU A 562 -14.25 -35.11 -37.45
N THR A 563 -14.30 -33.79 -37.57
CA THR A 563 -13.09 -32.97 -37.68
C THR A 563 -12.56 -32.63 -36.28
N PRO A 564 -11.26 -32.27 -36.14
CA PRO A 564 -10.72 -31.83 -34.82
C PRO A 564 -11.48 -30.64 -34.21
N ALA A 565 -12.02 -29.76 -35.05
CA ALA A 565 -12.87 -28.64 -34.55
C ALA A 565 -14.20 -29.14 -33.93
N SER A 566 -14.77 -30.22 -34.51
CA SER A 566 -16.00 -30.85 -33.96
C SER A 566 -15.77 -31.51 -32.59
N GLU A 567 -14.57 -32.03 -32.34
CA GLU A 567 -14.23 -32.63 -31.05
C GLU A 567 -14.31 -31.62 -29.93
N GLN A 568 -13.87 -30.37 -30.14
CA GLN A 568 -13.98 -29.30 -29.14
C GLN A 568 -15.46 -28.96 -28.82
N GLY A 569 -16.34 -28.92 -29.83
CA GLY A 569 -17.79 -28.74 -29.64
C GLY A 569 -18.44 -29.87 -28.84
N LEU A 570 -17.99 -31.13 -29.09
CA LEU A 570 -18.51 -32.31 -28.42
C LEU A 570 -18.07 -32.43 -26.93
N GLN A 571 -16.99 -31.79 -26.51
CA GLN A 571 -16.58 -31.77 -25.09
C GLN A 571 -17.66 -31.16 -24.20
N SER A 572 -18.39 -30.17 -24.67
CA SER A 572 -19.51 -29.58 -23.94
C SER A 572 -20.64 -30.59 -23.70
N LEU A 573 -20.93 -31.44 -24.70
CA LEU A 573 -21.91 -32.51 -24.57
C LEU A 573 -21.41 -33.65 -23.66
N VAL A 574 -20.13 -34.00 -23.72
CA VAL A 574 -19.50 -34.96 -22.79
C VAL A 574 -19.67 -34.46 -21.36
N LYS A 575 -19.38 -33.18 -21.09
CA LYS A 575 -19.55 -32.57 -19.77
C LYS A 575 -21.02 -32.59 -19.33
N LEU A 576 -21.95 -32.18 -20.20
CA LEU A 576 -23.37 -32.19 -19.92
C LEU A 576 -23.87 -33.58 -19.51
N LEU A 577 -23.45 -34.63 -20.24
CA LEU A 577 -23.83 -36.01 -19.95
C LEU A 577 -23.21 -36.55 -18.67
N LYS A 578 -22.04 -36.12 -18.31
CA LYS A 578 -21.36 -36.44 -17.05
C LYS A 578 -22.03 -35.70 -15.86
N ASP A 579 -22.45 -34.49 -16.04
CA ASP A 579 -23.18 -33.71 -15.04
C ASP A 579 -24.64 -34.22 -14.84
N ASN A 580 -25.17 -34.95 -15.81
CA ASN A 580 -26.52 -35.54 -15.81
C ASN A 580 -26.47 -37.05 -16.07
N PRO A 581 -25.99 -37.88 -15.15
CA PRO A 581 -25.77 -39.33 -15.38
C PRO A 581 -27.04 -40.15 -15.55
N ASN A 582 -28.20 -39.60 -15.17
CA ASN A 582 -29.50 -40.24 -15.16
C ASN A 582 -30.31 -40.04 -16.46
N ILE A 583 -29.77 -39.38 -17.48
CA ILE A 583 -30.45 -39.17 -18.74
C ILE A 583 -29.98 -40.09 -19.85
N THR A 584 -30.90 -40.44 -20.74
CA THR A 584 -30.61 -41.00 -22.06
C THR A 584 -30.98 -40.01 -23.14
N ILE A 585 -30.23 -39.97 -24.23
CA ILE A 585 -30.43 -39.00 -25.31
C ILE A 585 -30.55 -39.70 -26.68
N GLU A 586 -31.35 -39.11 -27.55
CA GLU A 586 -31.29 -39.32 -29.00
C GLU A 586 -30.28 -38.33 -29.57
N LEU A 587 -29.37 -38.82 -30.38
CA LEU A 587 -28.46 -38.03 -31.18
C LEU A 587 -28.90 -38.10 -32.63
N SER A 588 -29.38 -36.98 -33.14
CA SER A 588 -29.95 -36.92 -34.49
C SER A 588 -29.05 -36.06 -35.41
N ALA A 589 -28.79 -36.55 -36.61
CA ALA A 589 -28.11 -35.82 -37.62
C ALA A 589 -28.99 -35.61 -38.88
N HIS A 590 -28.83 -34.44 -39.50
CA HIS A 590 -29.59 -33.97 -40.59
C HIS A 590 -28.69 -33.55 -41.74
N THR A 591 -29.20 -33.64 -42.97
CA THR A 591 -28.54 -33.21 -44.22
C THR A 591 -29.29 -32.02 -44.82
N ASP A 592 -28.67 -31.37 -45.78
CA ASP A 592 -29.34 -30.44 -46.70
C ASP A 592 -30.30 -31.17 -47.66
N MET A 593 -30.94 -30.40 -48.54
CA MET A 593 -31.87 -30.94 -49.53
C MET A 593 -31.21 -31.64 -50.73
N LYS A 594 -29.86 -31.48 -50.90
CA LYS A 594 -29.12 -31.99 -52.08
C LYS A 594 -28.95 -33.50 -52.03
N GLY A 595 -29.15 -34.16 -53.13
CA GLY A 595 -28.92 -35.59 -53.29
C GLY A 595 -30.14 -36.48 -52.98
N ASP A 596 -29.96 -37.79 -53.20
CA ASP A 596 -30.99 -38.80 -52.97
C ASP A 596 -31.37 -38.97 -51.50
N SER A 597 -32.66 -39.21 -51.25
CA SER A 597 -33.18 -39.31 -49.90
C SER A 597 -32.58 -40.50 -49.09
N ALA A 598 -32.47 -41.68 -49.73
CA ALA A 598 -31.92 -42.87 -49.11
C ALA A 598 -30.42 -42.70 -48.75
N PHE A 599 -29.67 -42.07 -49.66
CA PHE A 599 -28.26 -41.70 -49.40
C PHE A 599 -28.15 -40.75 -48.20
N ASN A 600 -28.98 -39.73 -48.14
CA ASN A 600 -28.95 -38.73 -47.05
C ASN A 600 -29.33 -39.32 -45.71
N VAL A 601 -30.28 -40.25 -45.64
CA VAL A 601 -30.57 -40.99 -44.41
C VAL A 601 -29.40 -41.83 -43.95
N ASN A 602 -28.77 -42.59 -44.82
CA ASN A 602 -27.58 -43.41 -44.49
C ASN A 602 -26.38 -42.55 -44.04
N LEU A 603 -26.15 -41.40 -44.74
CA LEU A 603 -25.06 -40.48 -44.36
C LEU A 603 -25.30 -39.86 -42.99
N SER A 604 -26.51 -39.43 -42.73
CA SER A 604 -26.85 -38.81 -41.42
C SER A 604 -26.84 -39.84 -40.28
N GLU A 605 -27.24 -41.10 -40.52
CA GLU A 605 -27.12 -42.18 -39.51
C GLU A 605 -25.66 -42.43 -39.15
N LYS A 606 -24.77 -42.55 -40.13
CA LYS A 606 -23.31 -42.68 -39.90
C LYS A 606 -22.70 -41.50 -39.18
N ARG A 607 -23.19 -40.27 -39.43
CA ARG A 607 -22.76 -39.05 -38.70
C ARG A 607 -23.20 -39.09 -37.22
N ALA A 608 -24.47 -39.46 -36.95
CA ALA A 608 -24.96 -39.62 -35.60
C ALA A 608 -24.18 -40.71 -34.84
N GLN A 609 -23.91 -41.85 -35.55
CA GLN A 609 -23.05 -42.92 -34.96
C GLN A 609 -21.62 -42.46 -34.65
N SER A 610 -21.02 -41.60 -35.49
CA SER A 610 -19.66 -41.07 -35.24
C SER A 610 -19.66 -40.22 -33.97
N VAL A 611 -20.67 -39.40 -33.73
CA VAL A 611 -20.84 -38.63 -32.47
C VAL A 611 -20.98 -39.58 -31.28
N CYS A 612 -21.85 -40.62 -31.36
CA CYS A 612 -22.01 -41.62 -30.32
C CYS A 612 -20.67 -42.28 -29.98
N ASN A 613 -19.90 -42.72 -31.01
CA ASN A 613 -18.61 -43.34 -30.82
C ASN A 613 -17.62 -42.43 -30.07
N TYR A 614 -17.59 -41.14 -30.41
CA TYR A 614 -16.78 -40.14 -29.68
C TYR A 614 -17.19 -40.00 -28.22
N LEU A 615 -18.49 -39.95 -27.92
CA LEU A 615 -18.99 -39.87 -26.56
C LEU A 615 -18.65 -41.12 -25.75
N ILE A 616 -18.75 -42.32 -26.34
CA ILE A 616 -18.36 -43.60 -25.71
C ILE A 616 -16.87 -43.61 -25.38
N GLN A 617 -16.02 -43.15 -26.31
CA GLN A 617 -14.59 -43.04 -26.09
C GLN A 617 -14.24 -42.07 -24.95
N ASN A 618 -15.10 -41.08 -24.69
CA ASN A 618 -14.96 -40.14 -23.60
C ASN A 618 -15.70 -40.54 -22.29
N GLY A 619 -16.12 -41.81 -22.20
CA GLY A 619 -16.62 -42.46 -20.97
C GLY A 619 -18.12 -42.32 -20.76
N ILE A 620 -18.90 -42.06 -21.82
CA ILE A 620 -20.39 -42.13 -21.74
C ILE A 620 -20.85 -43.55 -22.06
N GLU A 621 -21.75 -44.10 -21.24
CA GLU A 621 -22.27 -45.45 -21.41
C GLU A 621 -23.06 -45.57 -22.72
N PRO A 622 -22.84 -46.63 -23.55
CA PRO A 622 -23.51 -46.77 -24.85
C PRO A 622 -25.04 -46.79 -24.75
N GLU A 623 -25.58 -47.38 -23.65
CA GLU A 623 -27.03 -47.53 -23.41
C GLU A 623 -27.74 -46.19 -23.19
N ARG A 624 -26.96 -45.12 -22.98
CA ARG A 624 -27.47 -43.74 -22.84
C ARG A 624 -27.64 -43.04 -24.18
N LEU A 625 -27.15 -43.61 -25.27
CA LEU A 625 -27.04 -42.94 -26.57
C LEU A 625 -27.83 -43.71 -27.64
N THR A 626 -28.72 -42.98 -28.36
CA THR A 626 -29.49 -43.52 -29.48
C THR A 626 -29.20 -42.68 -30.73
N PRO A 627 -28.36 -43.18 -31.65
CA PRO A 627 -28.09 -42.50 -32.90
C PRO A 627 -29.28 -42.61 -33.87
N VAL A 628 -29.65 -41.51 -34.54
CA VAL A 628 -30.73 -41.46 -35.53
C VAL A 628 -30.32 -40.56 -36.70
N GLY A 629 -30.48 -41.07 -37.93
CA GLY A 629 -30.30 -40.28 -39.15
C GLY A 629 -31.60 -39.88 -39.76
N TYR A 630 -31.90 -38.62 -39.82
CA TYR A 630 -33.13 -38.10 -40.42
C TYR A 630 -32.97 -37.67 -41.88
N GLY A 631 -31.73 -37.64 -42.42
CA GLY A 631 -31.47 -37.11 -43.74
C GLY A 631 -32.10 -35.72 -43.92
N LYS A 632 -32.77 -35.52 -45.03
CA LYS A 632 -33.51 -34.28 -45.35
C LYS A 632 -34.98 -34.26 -44.88
N GLN A 633 -35.43 -35.29 -44.13
CA GLN A 633 -36.85 -35.50 -43.80
C GLN A 633 -37.37 -34.55 -42.70
N LYS A 634 -36.47 -33.99 -41.90
CA LYS A 634 -36.79 -33.05 -40.84
C LYS A 634 -36.05 -31.72 -41.02
N PRO A 635 -36.51 -30.87 -41.97
CA PRO A 635 -35.92 -29.55 -42.14
C PRO A 635 -36.21 -28.66 -40.91
N VAL A 636 -35.38 -27.65 -40.72
CA VAL A 636 -35.58 -26.65 -39.64
C VAL A 636 -36.84 -25.85 -39.86
N VAL A 637 -37.58 -25.57 -38.81
CA VAL A 637 -38.64 -24.56 -38.76
C VAL A 637 -38.09 -23.31 -38.12
N ALA A 638 -38.17 -22.18 -38.80
CA ALA A 638 -37.58 -20.94 -38.36
C ALA A 638 -38.29 -20.39 -37.12
N ASP A 639 -37.60 -20.28 -36.03
CA ASP A 639 -38.03 -19.56 -34.85
C ASP A 639 -37.70 -18.03 -34.97
N LYS A 640 -38.06 -17.25 -33.96
CA LYS A 640 -37.83 -15.83 -33.94
C LYS A 640 -36.34 -15.50 -34.02
N ALA A 641 -35.45 -16.24 -33.33
CA ALA A 641 -34.01 -15.99 -33.33
C ALA A 641 -33.41 -16.20 -34.70
N LEU A 642 -33.84 -17.23 -35.44
CA LEU A 642 -33.41 -17.49 -36.81
C LEU A 642 -33.90 -16.41 -37.78
N HIS A 643 -35.16 -15.94 -37.63
CA HIS A 643 -35.72 -14.82 -38.38
C HIS A 643 -34.90 -13.53 -38.11
N ASP A 644 -34.64 -13.19 -36.85
CA ASP A 644 -33.88 -11.99 -36.49
C ASP A 644 -32.46 -12.02 -37.06
N LYS A 645 -31.84 -13.20 -37.11
CA LYS A 645 -30.51 -13.40 -37.71
C LYS A 645 -30.53 -13.37 -39.24
N TYR A 646 -31.58 -13.90 -39.85
CA TYR A 646 -31.73 -13.99 -41.30
C TYR A 646 -33.12 -13.49 -41.74
N PRO A 647 -33.35 -12.18 -41.88
CA PRO A 647 -34.67 -11.58 -42.13
C PRO A 647 -35.38 -12.04 -43.38
N PHE A 648 -34.65 -12.64 -44.34
CA PHE A 648 -35.24 -13.22 -45.56
C PHE A 648 -35.96 -14.55 -45.28
N ILE A 649 -35.78 -15.17 -44.11
CA ILE A 649 -36.50 -16.37 -43.68
C ILE A 649 -37.68 -15.92 -42.81
N PRO A 650 -38.94 -16.07 -43.25
CA PRO A 650 -40.09 -15.73 -42.41
C PRO A 650 -40.13 -16.56 -41.13
N GLN A 651 -40.65 -15.99 -40.04
CA GLN A 651 -40.91 -16.72 -38.80
C GLN A 651 -41.90 -17.88 -39.08
N GLU A 652 -41.70 -19.05 -38.44
CA GLU A 652 -42.45 -20.29 -38.60
C GLU A 652 -42.29 -20.94 -40.00
N GLN A 653 -41.42 -20.41 -40.85
CA GLN A 653 -41.15 -21.01 -42.16
C GLN A 653 -40.37 -22.32 -42.01
N THR A 654 -40.87 -23.42 -42.57
CA THR A 654 -40.13 -24.67 -42.73
C THR A 654 -39.12 -24.55 -43.87
N LEU A 655 -37.83 -24.80 -43.62
CA LEU A 655 -36.72 -24.74 -44.62
C LEU A 655 -36.72 -26.01 -45.49
N ASN A 656 -37.86 -26.32 -46.10
CA ASN A 656 -38.00 -27.47 -47.01
C ASN A 656 -37.48 -27.16 -48.43
N GLU A 657 -37.40 -28.18 -49.27
CA GLU A 657 -36.87 -28.11 -50.62
C GLU A 657 -37.59 -27.06 -51.47
N THR A 658 -38.95 -26.98 -51.36
CA THR A 658 -39.76 -26.01 -52.09
C THR A 658 -39.41 -24.56 -51.75
N PHE A 659 -39.32 -24.27 -50.45
CA PHE A 659 -38.96 -22.93 -50.00
C PHE A 659 -37.52 -22.57 -50.39
N ILE A 660 -36.56 -23.46 -50.19
CA ILE A 660 -35.16 -23.20 -50.49
C ILE A 660 -34.98 -22.92 -52.00
N LEU A 661 -35.60 -23.69 -52.88
CA LEU A 661 -35.54 -23.51 -54.34
C LEU A 661 -36.17 -22.20 -54.83
N SER A 662 -37.03 -21.56 -54.03
CA SER A 662 -37.62 -20.26 -54.35
C SER A 662 -36.68 -19.07 -54.06
N LEU A 663 -35.53 -19.27 -53.35
CA LEU A 663 -34.60 -18.25 -52.93
C LEU A 663 -33.43 -18.05 -53.93
N PRO A 664 -32.75 -16.90 -53.89
CA PRO A 664 -31.46 -16.73 -54.58
C PRO A 664 -30.39 -17.74 -54.13
N ALA A 665 -29.46 -18.07 -54.98
CA ALA A 665 -28.48 -19.15 -54.76
C ALA A 665 -27.66 -19.00 -53.47
N ASP A 666 -27.30 -17.78 -53.07
CA ASP A 666 -26.60 -17.45 -51.85
C ASP A 666 -27.46 -17.74 -50.60
N GLN A 667 -28.78 -17.39 -50.63
CA GLN A 667 -29.74 -17.66 -49.57
C GLN A 667 -30.10 -19.14 -49.50
N GLN A 668 -30.13 -19.86 -50.64
CA GLN A 668 -30.30 -21.32 -50.67
C GLN A 668 -29.17 -22.00 -49.88
N GLU A 669 -27.88 -21.57 -50.06
CA GLU A 669 -26.77 -22.17 -49.37
C GLU A 669 -26.82 -21.91 -47.84
N ILE A 670 -27.27 -20.73 -47.40
CA ILE A 670 -27.50 -20.42 -46.01
C ILE A 670 -28.56 -21.38 -45.42
N CYS A 671 -29.69 -21.55 -46.06
CA CYS A 671 -30.77 -22.49 -45.61
C CYS A 671 -30.25 -23.95 -45.59
N ASN A 672 -29.46 -24.36 -46.58
CA ASN A 672 -28.85 -25.68 -46.59
C ASN A 672 -27.83 -25.88 -45.44
N GLN A 673 -27.05 -24.85 -45.12
CA GLN A 673 -26.14 -24.89 -43.96
C GLN A 673 -26.91 -25.04 -42.65
N ILE A 674 -28.02 -24.31 -42.46
CA ILE A 674 -28.88 -24.42 -41.29
C ILE A 674 -29.45 -25.83 -41.17
N ASN A 675 -29.86 -26.46 -42.27
CA ASN A 675 -30.41 -27.82 -42.27
C ASN A 675 -29.32 -28.89 -41.98
N ARG A 676 -28.03 -28.65 -42.33
CA ARG A 676 -26.89 -29.53 -41.99
C ARG A 676 -26.52 -29.38 -40.52
N ARG A 677 -27.23 -30.06 -39.67
CA ARG A 677 -27.04 -29.94 -38.22
C ARG A 677 -27.01 -31.30 -37.50
N THR A 678 -26.47 -31.28 -36.31
CA THR A 678 -26.60 -32.39 -35.34
C THR A 678 -27.26 -31.86 -34.08
N GLU A 679 -28.23 -32.63 -33.59
CA GLU A 679 -29.03 -32.28 -32.40
C GLU A 679 -29.00 -33.41 -31.40
N PHE A 680 -29.19 -33.09 -30.11
CA PHE A 680 -29.58 -34.09 -29.12
C PHE A 680 -30.91 -33.76 -28.49
N LYS A 681 -31.66 -34.81 -28.11
CA LYS A 681 -32.95 -34.71 -27.41
C LYS A 681 -32.92 -35.68 -26.23
N VAL A 682 -33.38 -35.26 -25.08
CA VAL A 682 -33.50 -36.13 -23.91
C VAL A 682 -34.69 -37.09 -24.13
N LEU A 683 -34.43 -38.41 -24.02
CA LEU A 683 -35.43 -39.45 -24.13
C LEU A 683 -35.97 -39.87 -22.76
N ARG A 684 -35.08 -39.98 -21.78
CA ARG A 684 -35.43 -40.43 -20.41
C ARG A 684 -34.59 -39.66 -19.39
N THR A 685 -35.15 -39.36 -18.23
CA THR A 685 -34.47 -38.69 -17.10
C THR A 685 -34.30 -39.60 -15.88
N THR A 686 -34.62 -40.88 -16.01
CA THR A 686 -34.64 -41.87 -14.89
C THR A 686 -33.72 -43.06 -15.14
N TYR A 687 -32.70 -42.92 -16.00
CA TYR A 687 -31.75 -44.01 -16.27
C TYR A 687 -31.00 -44.40 -14.98
N LYS A 688 -30.99 -45.71 -14.65
CA LYS A 688 -30.38 -46.26 -13.42
C LYS A 688 -30.85 -45.63 -12.09
N LEU A 689 -32.04 -45.06 -12.05
CA LEU A 689 -32.65 -44.59 -10.80
C LEU A 689 -33.43 -45.70 -10.07
N TYR A 690 -33.58 -46.86 -10.68
CA TYR A 690 -34.27 -48.05 -10.16
C TYR A 690 -33.45 -49.32 -10.43
#